data_73a68e22b9c1a7a7d6e95740f7a71ad5
#
_entry.id   73a68e22b9c1a7a7d6e95740f7a71ad5
#
_cell.length_a   1.000
_cell.length_b   1.000
_cell.length_c   1.000
_cell.angle_alpha   90.00
_cell.angle_beta   90.00
_cell.angle_gamma   90.00
#
_symmetry.space_group_name_H-M   'P 1'
#
loop_
_entity.id
_entity.type
_entity.pdbx_description
1 polymer ?
#
loop_
_entity_poly.entity_id
_entity_poly.type
_entity_poly.pdbx_seq_one_letter_code
_entity_poly.pdbx_strand_id
1 'polypeptide(L)'
;MSRAFLFGEFRFVPSARELWRGCARVELPRRTFECIEHLIAHRDRAVGRDELVEAIFGRSNVSDAQLGQIVLRARRAIDDDGNMQRSIRTIAGYGYRWVADVRIADAADFPAVAAIDSEDSTPALDKTAARIVTDSTVASPVARRSGLPRRFVGFACALLLAIVGAATWRLQQPSKEARLSSGDSLIVLPLQVDGLREDGWVRLGAMDLVADRLREAGFSVPPSENVLGLLSTSPARGPADTDSLRAGAGVRLVVRGKATRSAAGWKVELAAARADGIAVPVEFAATDAVHAARGASDLLLAALGRTPRRDGERDVALDETLQRARAAMLANELDTARAILTDSPQLAQAPERLAFHLAQVDVRAGQLDRAVAALTGVLAQAATAADPRFHAQVLTARGGARMRAGAFAESGRDFDAAIQLLTPAGPALERGHARAGRANSRVPEHRYAEALADFAAARIDLESAGDALGVARVDANLGMLELYRGRPAAALGYLSGAADRFQTFGALHELLIDLTGLIDAQLAMLQRDEAWATVERAWALRERVTDPDQRVDLLLDRAQVLMGLGRYREAAAAIAQASASATSGNHVLLARQRSLDAELAWRQGRWRAAADTAAAALAQWPASGADGDRAAVVLVRQRALLALGETQTAATLLDRTRKPPAEGAAEASHGVADALAMAEWLQHRGDVADATGWFRQAAASADARGVPADIIAVARAYAPVLLAAGEREQAIATIGRVAPWAARDFDCALLQLQLFHQLDQREPWFNALQQAQRLAGEREIPAALLTPRQLDARALQLSGGG
;
A
#
# COMPACT_ATOMS: atom_id res chain seq x y z
N MET A 1 -47.19 19.16 -6.16
CA MET A 1 -46.48 19.63 -7.36
C MET A 1 -45.09 19.01 -7.37
N SER A 2 -44.81 18.16 -8.33
CA SER A 2 -43.51 17.46 -8.43
C SER A 2 -42.50 18.42 -9.04
N ARG A 3 -41.46 18.79 -8.27
CA ARG A 3 -40.39 19.69 -8.72
C ARG A 3 -39.31 18.93 -9.51
N ALA A 4 -38.91 19.45 -10.65
CA ALA A 4 -37.74 19.02 -11.42
C ALA A 4 -36.62 20.07 -11.28
N PHE A 5 -35.39 19.63 -11.14
CA PHE A 5 -34.21 20.48 -11.07
C PHE A 5 -33.41 20.35 -12.38
N LEU A 6 -33.15 21.49 -13.02
CA LEU A 6 -32.43 21.58 -14.29
C LEU A 6 -31.09 22.23 -14.04
N PHE A 7 -29.99 21.54 -14.47
CA PHE A 7 -28.63 22.06 -14.40
C PHE A 7 -27.80 21.50 -15.59
N GLY A 8 -27.11 22.39 -16.29
CA GLY A 8 -26.42 22.00 -17.53
C GLY A 8 -27.35 21.31 -18.50
N GLU A 9 -27.03 20.15 -18.98
CA GLU A 9 -27.82 19.28 -19.85
C GLU A 9 -28.71 18.28 -19.08
N PHE A 10 -28.74 18.38 -17.74
CA PHE A 10 -29.36 17.38 -16.88
C PHE A 10 -30.71 17.90 -16.32
N ARG A 11 -31.63 16.95 -16.20
CA ARG A 11 -32.91 17.08 -15.53
C ARG A 11 -33.02 16.05 -14.41
N PHE A 12 -33.11 16.46 -13.18
CA PHE A 12 -33.22 15.65 -11.99
C PHE A 12 -34.64 15.74 -11.40
N VAL A 13 -35.32 14.61 -11.30
CA VAL A 13 -36.71 14.52 -10.84
C VAL A 13 -36.78 13.67 -9.57
N PRO A 14 -36.71 14.25 -8.36
CA PRO A 14 -36.69 13.52 -7.09
C PRO A 14 -37.89 12.61 -6.90
N SER A 15 -39.08 13.06 -7.22
CA SER A 15 -40.34 12.31 -7.02
C SER A 15 -40.43 11.05 -7.87
N ALA A 16 -39.82 11.02 -9.07
CA ALA A 16 -39.74 9.87 -9.95
C ALA A 16 -38.47 9.05 -9.72
N ARG A 17 -37.50 9.56 -8.95
CA ARG A 17 -36.14 9.00 -8.80
C ARG A 17 -35.40 8.86 -10.13
N GLU A 18 -35.46 9.88 -10.97
CA GLU A 18 -34.92 9.90 -12.32
C GLU A 18 -33.93 11.03 -12.53
N LEU A 19 -32.84 10.72 -13.20
CA LEU A 19 -31.90 11.65 -13.81
C LEU A 19 -31.92 11.47 -15.33
N TRP A 20 -32.06 12.56 -16.07
CA TRP A 20 -32.07 12.59 -17.52
C TRP A 20 -30.97 13.50 -18.05
N ARG A 21 -30.32 13.09 -19.12
CA ARG A 21 -29.42 13.92 -19.92
C ARG A 21 -30.04 14.14 -21.28
N GLY A 22 -30.56 15.36 -21.53
CA GLY A 22 -31.39 15.56 -22.70
C GLY A 22 -32.60 14.64 -22.70
N CYS A 23 -32.68 13.73 -23.71
CA CYS A 23 -33.75 12.71 -23.82
C CYS A 23 -33.31 11.33 -23.28
N ALA A 24 -32.06 11.12 -22.85
CA ALA A 24 -31.56 9.85 -22.36
C ALA A 24 -31.69 9.76 -20.84
N ARG A 25 -32.22 8.63 -20.33
CA ARG A 25 -32.28 8.36 -18.90
C ARG A 25 -30.92 7.87 -18.43
N VAL A 26 -30.42 8.45 -17.34
CA VAL A 26 -29.16 8.04 -16.67
C VAL A 26 -29.51 7.15 -15.48
N GLU A 27 -29.10 5.88 -15.54
CA GLU A 27 -29.33 4.97 -14.43
C GLU A 27 -28.39 5.26 -13.27
N LEU A 28 -28.93 5.42 -12.07
CA LEU A 28 -28.18 5.73 -10.86
C LEU A 28 -28.45 4.71 -9.76
N PRO A 29 -27.40 4.23 -9.09
CA PRO A 29 -27.56 3.51 -7.83
C PRO A 29 -28.26 4.40 -6.81
N ARG A 30 -29.14 3.80 -6.00
CA ARG A 30 -29.96 4.51 -5.01
C ARG A 30 -29.17 5.53 -4.17
N ARG A 31 -28.03 5.16 -3.62
CA ARG A 31 -27.20 6.04 -2.77
C ARG A 31 -26.56 7.20 -3.54
N THR A 32 -26.25 7.00 -4.81
CA THR A 32 -25.72 8.04 -5.69
C THR A 32 -26.81 9.07 -6.00
N PHE A 33 -28.04 8.61 -6.21
CA PHE A 33 -29.20 9.46 -6.39
C PHE A 33 -29.47 10.30 -5.13
N GLU A 34 -29.52 9.67 -3.95
CA GLU A 34 -29.74 10.33 -2.66
C GLU A 34 -28.64 11.37 -2.36
N CYS A 35 -27.40 11.13 -2.78
CA CYS A 35 -26.30 12.09 -2.66
C CYS A 35 -26.56 13.35 -3.50
N ILE A 36 -26.92 13.20 -4.78
CA ILE A 36 -27.23 14.33 -5.67
C ILE A 36 -28.43 15.10 -5.15
N GLU A 37 -29.49 14.39 -4.72
CA GLU A 37 -30.71 14.99 -4.16
C GLU A 37 -30.41 15.87 -2.95
N HIS A 38 -29.65 15.33 -1.98
CA HIS A 38 -29.29 16.04 -0.76
C HIS A 38 -28.45 17.28 -1.03
N LEU A 39 -27.44 17.17 -1.92
CA LEU A 39 -26.58 18.28 -2.30
C LEU A 39 -27.33 19.38 -3.06
N ILE A 40 -28.28 19.05 -3.95
CA ILE A 40 -29.13 20.01 -4.66
C ILE A 40 -30.11 20.67 -3.69
N ALA A 41 -30.69 19.94 -2.75
CA ALA A 41 -31.61 20.48 -1.75
C ALA A 41 -30.91 21.51 -0.85
N HIS A 42 -29.63 21.32 -0.53
CA HIS A 42 -28.84 22.21 0.33
C HIS A 42 -27.79 23.04 -0.45
N ARG A 43 -28.06 23.39 -1.70
CA ARG A 43 -27.12 24.11 -2.60
C ARG A 43 -26.73 25.52 -2.12
N ASP A 44 -27.44 26.07 -1.21
CA ASP A 44 -27.21 27.39 -0.57
C ASP A 44 -25.98 27.35 0.39
N ARG A 45 -25.61 26.17 0.90
CA ARG A 45 -24.54 25.99 1.87
C ARG A 45 -23.64 24.81 1.56
N ALA A 46 -22.55 24.69 2.28
CA ALA A 46 -21.77 23.46 2.32
C ALA A 46 -22.47 22.43 3.22
N VAL A 47 -22.48 21.17 2.80
CA VAL A 47 -23.00 20.02 3.54
C VAL A 47 -21.83 19.31 4.20
N GLY A 48 -21.91 19.18 5.52
CA GLY A 48 -20.87 18.50 6.30
C GLY A 48 -20.80 17.00 5.95
N ARG A 49 -19.62 16.40 6.19
CA ARG A 49 -19.40 14.97 5.94
C ARG A 49 -20.43 14.09 6.66
N ASP A 50 -20.59 14.32 7.95
CA ASP A 50 -21.44 13.46 8.80
C ASP A 50 -22.93 13.65 8.46
N GLU A 51 -23.35 14.86 8.11
CA GLU A 51 -24.69 15.16 7.61
C GLU A 51 -24.98 14.39 6.31
N LEU A 52 -24.02 14.40 5.36
CA LEU A 52 -24.18 13.69 4.09
C LEU A 52 -24.20 12.18 4.28
N VAL A 53 -23.38 11.66 5.21
CA VAL A 53 -23.35 10.24 5.59
C VAL A 53 -24.68 9.83 6.20
N GLU A 54 -25.24 10.61 7.13
CA GLU A 54 -26.53 10.32 7.76
C GLU A 54 -27.67 10.33 6.73
N ALA A 55 -27.68 11.32 5.83
CA ALA A 55 -28.68 11.44 4.77
C ALA A 55 -28.68 10.25 3.80
N ILE A 56 -27.50 9.72 3.44
CA ILE A 56 -27.37 8.66 2.44
C ILE A 56 -27.45 7.25 3.05
N PHE A 57 -26.96 7.08 4.28
CA PHE A 57 -26.79 5.75 4.88
C PHE A 57 -27.72 5.49 6.09
N GLY A 58 -28.30 6.54 6.69
CA GLY A 58 -29.14 6.46 7.88
C GLY A 58 -28.38 5.96 9.12
N ARG A 59 -27.05 6.11 9.15
CA ARG A 59 -26.16 5.73 10.24
C ARG A 59 -24.84 6.46 10.17
N SER A 60 -24.24 6.78 11.31
CA SER A 60 -23.02 7.60 11.40
C SER A 60 -21.70 6.86 11.13
N ASN A 61 -21.69 5.54 11.06
CA ASN A 61 -20.45 4.75 10.94
C ASN A 61 -20.20 4.31 9.49
N VAL A 62 -19.74 5.27 8.64
CA VAL A 62 -19.39 5.06 7.23
C VAL A 62 -18.01 5.64 6.99
N SER A 63 -17.13 4.89 6.31
CA SER A 63 -15.77 5.35 6.01
C SER A 63 -15.76 6.46 4.94
N ASP A 64 -14.74 7.34 5.00
CA ASP A 64 -14.53 8.41 4.00
C ASP A 64 -14.38 7.86 2.60
N ALA A 65 -13.76 6.69 2.44
CA ALA A 65 -13.62 6.02 1.16
C ALA A 65 -14.98 5.64 0.56
N GLN A 66 -15.93 5.17 1.39
CA GLN A 66 -17.28 4.83 0.92
C GLN A 66 -18.07 6.08 0.50
N LEU A 67 -18.00 7.15 1.28
CA LEU A 67 -18.62 8.43 0.90
C LEU A 67 -17.96 9.00 -0.37
N GLY A 68 -16.63 8.99 -0.43
CA GLY A 68 -15.86 9.46 -1.59
C GLY A 68 -16.21 8.71 -2.87
N GLN A 69 -16.43 7.39 -2.81
CA GLN A 69 -16.89 6.59 -3.95
C GLN A 69 -18.30 6.98 -4.43
N ILE A 70 -19.20 7.33 -3.51
CA ILE A 70 -20.56 7.78 -3.89
C ILE A 70 -20.48 9.15 -4.56
N VAL A 71 -19.71 10.08 -3.99
CA VAL A 71 -19.50 11.41 -4.58
C VAL A 71 -18.81 11.31 -5.95
N LEU A 72 -17.83 10.40 -6.11
CA LEU A 72 -17.19 10.17 -7.39
C LEU A 72 -18.17 9.62 -8.45
N ARG A 73 -19.07 8.70 -8.06
CA ARG A 73 -20.13 8.20 -8.94
C ARG A 73 -21.15 9.28 -9.26
N ALA A 74 -21.50 10.13 -8.28
CA ALA A 74 -22.39 11.26 -8.50
C ALA A 74 -21.79 12.23 -9.52
N ARG A 75 -20.52 12.58 -9.39
CA ARG A 75 -19.81 13.43 -10.36
C ARG A 75 -19.82 12.82 -11.77
N ARG A 76 -19.41 11.55 -11.89
CA ARG A 76 -19.41 10.85 -13.19
C ARG A 76 -20.78 10.84 -13.85
N ALA A 77 -21.84 10.68 -13.09
CA ALA A 77 -23.21 10.62 -13.60
C ALA A 77 -23.72 11.96 -14.14
N ILE A 78 -23.13 13.08 -13.70
CA ILE A 78 -23.47 14.44 -14.12
C ILE A 78 -22.34 15.12 -14.92
N ASP A 79 -21.42 14.34 -15.49
CA ASP A 79 -20.25 14.80 -16.24
C ASP A 79 -19.41 15.86 -15.51
N ASP A 80 -19.30 15.74 -14.18
CA ASP A 80 -18.46 16.63 -13.37
C ASP A 80 -17.08 16.02 -13.19
N ASP A 81 -16.06 16.71 -13.67
CA ASP A 81 -14.65 16.31 -13.45
C ASP A 81 -14.23 16.66 -12.01
N GLY A 82 -13.67 15.67 -11.30
CA GLY A 82 -13.14 15.84 -9.94
C GLY A 82 -12.08 16.95 -9.81
N ASN A 83 -11.37 17.28 -10.88
CA ASN A 83 -10.39 18.37 -10.93
C ASN A 83 -11.07 19.74 -11.15
N MET A 84 -12.06 19.79 -12.04
CA MET A 84 -12.77 21.04 -12.38
C MET A 84 -13.87 21.39 -11.39
N GLN A 85 -14.50 20.40 -10.75
CA GLN A 85 -15.52 20.54 -9.70
C GLN A 85 -16.62 21.55 -10.05
N ARG A 86 -17.19 21.42 -11.24
CA ARG A 86 -18.15 22.37 -11.81
C ARG A 86 -19.54 22.29 -11.16
N SER A 87 -19.92 21.12 -10.69
CA SER A 87 -21.23 20.86 -10.08
C SER A 87 -21.13 20.52 -8.59
N ILE A 88 -20.19 19.66 -8.20
CA ILE A 88 -19.97 19.28 -6.81
C ILE A 88 -18.54 19.69 -6.41
N ARG A 89 -18.42 20.67 -5.52
CA ARG A 89 -17.14 21.14 -5.00
C ARG A 89 -16.82 20.46 -3.67
N THR A 90 -15.57 19.97 -3.52
CA THR A 90 -15.06 19.51 -2.23
C THR A 90 -14.64 20.72 -1.39
N ILE A 91 -15.13 20.78 -0.16
CA ILE A 91 -14.70 21.77 0.84
C ILE A 91 -13.77 21.05 1.80
N ALA A 92 -12.48 21.32 1.67
CA ALA A 92 -11.44 20.63 2.44
C ALA A 92 -11.71 20.68 3.94
N GLY A 93 -11.64 19.53 4.61
CA GLY A 93 -11.85 19.39 6.05
C GLY A 93 -13.31 19.53 6.52
N TYR A 94 -14.28 19.75 5.62
CA TYR A 94 -15.66 19.96 6.01
C TYR A 94 -16.65 19.01 5.31
N GLY A 95 -16.61 18.89 3.95
CA GLY A 95 -17.54 18.07 3.21
C GLY A 95 -17.68 18.50 1.75
N TYR A 96 -18.92 18.66 1.26
CA TYR A 96 -19.20 18.91 -0.14
C TYR A 96 -20.23 20.04 -0.32
N ARG A 97 -20.17 20.75 -1.45
CA ARG A 97 -21.11 21.79 -1.80
C ARG A 97 -21.53 21.66 -3.26
N TRP A 98 -22.82 21.80 -3.52
CA TRP A 98 -23.34 22.00 -4.87
C TRP A 98 -23.05 23.43 -5.35
N VAL A 99 -22.45 23.58 -6.55
CA VAL A 99 -22.01 24.88 -7.06
C VAL A 99 -22.55 25.19 -8.46
N ALA A 100 -23.17 24.24 -9.17
CA ALA A 100 -23.80 24.49 -10.45
C ALA A 100 -25.13 25.26 -10.28
N ASP A 101 -25.44 26.12 -11.25
CA ASP A 101 -26.74 26.83 -11.28
C ASP A 101 -27.87 25.83 -11.48
N VAL A 102 -28.92 25.93 -10.64
CA VAL A 102 -30.07 25.04 -10.67
C VAL A 102 -31.32 25.86 -10.93
N ARG A 103 -32.05 25.53 -11.99
CA ARG A 103 -33.38 26.06 -12.27
C ARG A 103 -34.43 25.05 -11.80
N ILE A 104 -35.50 25.57 -11.19
CA ILE A 104 -36.63 24.74 -10.75
C ILE A 104 -37.72 24.85 -11.82
N ALA A 105 -38.20 23.70 -12.32
CA ALA A 105 -39.31 23.62 -13.25
C ALA A 105 -40.39 22.68 -12.68
N ASP A 106 -41.64 22.82 -13.14
CA ASP A 106 -42.68 21.86 -12.76
C ASP A 106 -42.46 20.54 -13.54
N ALA A 107 -42.52 19.42 -12.90
CA ALA A 107 -42.32 18.11 -13.56
C ALA A 107 -43.44 17.82 -14.58
N ALA A 108 -44.59 18.53 -14.49
CA ALA A 108 -45.71 18.45 -15.42
C ALA A 108 -45.43 19.10 -16.79
N ASP A 109 -44.41 19.98 -16.89
CA ASP A 109 -44.07 20.66 -18.16
C ASP A 109 -43.28 19.75 -19.14
N PHE A 110 -43.01 18.52 -18.76
CA PHE A 110 -42.27 17.58 -19.58
C PHE A 110 -43.10 16.31 -19.83
N PRO A 111 -43.50 16.02 -21.09
CA PRO A 111 -44.30 14.84 -21.40
C PRO A 111 -43.57 13.55 -21.01
N ALA A 112 -44.24 12.63 -20.32
CA ALA A 112 -43.79 11.31 -20.04
C ALA A 112 -43.57 10.56 -21.37
N VAL A 113 -42.33 10.28 -21.72
CA VAL A 113 -42.00 9.42 -22.85
C VAL A 113 -42.32 7.98 -22.42
N ALA A 114 -43.33 7.40 -23.07
CA ALA A 114 -43.72 6.02 -22.86
C ALA A 114 -42.54 5.09 -23.07
N ALA A 115 -42.41 4.10 -22.19
CA ALA A 115 -41.42 3.04 -22.28
C ALA A 115 -41.54 2.34 -23.64
N ILE A 116 -40.49 2.39 -24.43
CA ILE A 116 -40.28 1.52 -25.58
C ILE A 116 -39.23 0.51 -25.07
N ASP A 117 -39.67 -0.73 -24.98
CA ASP A 117 -38.82 -1.89 -24.80
C ASP A 117 -37.74 -1.88 -25.89
N SER A 118 -36.51 -1.81 -25.53
CA SER A 118 -35.35 -1.88 -26.43
C SER A 118 -34.58 -3.16 -26.21
N GLU A 119 -34.82 -4.08 -27.10
CA GLU A 119 -33.82 -5.07 -27.52
C GLU A 119 -32.70 -4.37 -28.32
N ASP A 120 -31.50 -4.63 -27.88
CA ASP A 120 -30.26 -4.79 -28.60
C ASP A 120 -29.92 -3.95 -29.83
N SER A 121 -28.87 -3.14 -29.75
CA SER A 121 -27.84 -3.00 -30.80
C SER A 121 -26.77 -1.97 -30.46
N THR A 122 -25.55 -2.41 -30.31
CA THR A 122 -24.32 -1.63 -30.37
C THR A 122 -24.02 -1.13 -31.77
N PRO A 123 -23.54 0.07 -32.01
CA PRO A 123 -22.82 0.39 -33.23
C PRO A 123 -21.36 0.75 -32.99
N ALA A 124 -20.53 0.15 -33.81
CA ALA A 124 -19.14 0.52 -34.01
C ALA A 124 -19.01 1.85 -34.79
N LEU A 125 -17.94 2.56 -34.42
CA LEU A 125 -17.45 3.74 -35.14
C LEU A 125 -16.94 3.38 -36.54
N ASP A 126 -17.27 4.18 -37.55
CA ASP A 126 -16.23 4.65 -38.45
C ASP A 126 -16.60 5.99 -39.16
N LYS A 127 -15.53 6.66 -39.58
CA LYS A 127 -15.42 8.05 -40.00
C LYS A 127 -15.69 8.21 -41.49
N THR A 128 -16.05 9.42 -41.85
CA THR A 128 -15.61 10.22 -43.02
C THR A 128 -16.69 10.67 -43.99
N ALA A 129 -16.96 11.91 -43.86
CA ALA A 129 -17.09 13.02 -44.86
C ALA A 129 -17.84 12.88 -46.20
N ALA A 130 -18.64 13.90 -46.40
CA ALA A 130 -18.82 14.78 -47.55
C ALA A 130 -19.90 14.45 -48.59
N ARG A 131 -20.92 15.30 -48.52
CA ARG A 131 -21.40 16.25 -49.57
C ARG A 131 -22.12 15.77 -50.84
N ILE A 132 -23.24 16.38 -51.03
CA ILE A 132 -23.91 17.06 -52.16
C ILE A 132 -25.14 16.35 -52.80
N VAL A 133 -26.29 16.92 -52.51
CA VAL A 133 -27.28 17.63 -53.31
C VAL A 133 -28.04 16.94 -54.48
N THR A 134 -29.30 17.14 -54.42
CA THR A 134 -30.39 17.34 -55.39
C THR A 134 -31.11 16.10 -55.95
N ASP A 135 -32.35 16.08 -55.67
CA ASP A 135 -33.56 16.52 -56.32
C ASP A 135 -34.34 15.47 -57.15
N SER A 136 -35.62 15.41 -56.86
CA SER A 136 -36.74 15.28 -57.72
C SER A 136 -37.26 13.94 -58.21
N THR A 137 -38.48 13.74 -57.81
CA THR A 137 -39.70 13.43 -58.55
C THR A 137 -40.07 11.96 -58.86
N VAL A 138 -41.17 11.55 -58.18
CA VAL A 138 -42.44 11.04 -58.73
C VAL A 138 -42.38 9.90 -59.76
N ALA A 139 -42.95 8.77 -59.44
CA ALA A 139 -44.08 8.12 -60.06
C ALA A 139 -44.25 6.64 -59.65
N SER A 140 -45.35 6.30 -59.04
CA SER A 140 -45.93 4.93 -59.15
C SER A 140 -46.47 4.66 -60.56
N PRO A 141 -46.43 3.43 -61.06
CA PRO A 141 -47.70 2.70 -61.08
C PRO A 141 -47.61 1.16 -60.98
N VAL A 142 -48.68 0.65 -60.37
CA VAL A 142 -49.52 -0.52 -60.83
C VAL A 142 -48.83 -1.91 -60.89
N ALA A 143 -49.52 -2.81 -60.21
CA ALA A 143 -49.38 -4.23 -60.09
C ALA A 143 -49.40 -4.99 -61.44
N ARG A 144 -48.57 -6.03 -61.50
CA ARG A 144 -48.90 -7.25 -62.29
C ARG A 144 -48.47 -8.49 -61.50
N ARG A 145 -49.46 -9.33 -61.23
CA ARG A 145 -49.27 -10.70 -60.73
C ARG A 145 -48.60 -11.51 -61.83
N SER A 146 -47.52 -12.25 -61.53
CA SER A 146 -47.08 -13.39 -62.33
C SER A 146 -46.57 -14.48 -61.35
N GLY A 147 -47.11 -15.69 -61.55
CA GLY A 147 -46.90 -16.86 -60.71
C GLY A 147 -45.46 -17.35 -60.73
N LEU A 148 -44.98 -17.75 -59.60
CA LEU A 148 -43.68 -18.41 -59.43
C LEU A 148 -43.76 -19.88 -59.86
N PRO A 149 -42.77 -20.35 -60.59
CA PRO A 149 -42.73 -21.79 -61.02
C PRO A 149 -42.27 -22.65 -59.82
N ARG A 150 -42.95 -23.80 -59.69
CA ARG A 150 -42.77 -24.81 -58.61
C ARG A 150 -41.35 -25.29 -58.35
N ARG A 151 -40.36 -24.85 -59.10
CA ARG A 151 -38.91 -25.16 -58.86
C ARG A 151 -38.24 -24.32 -57.76
N PHE A 152 -38.80 -23.23 -57.33
CA PHE A 152 -38.23 -22.36 -56.26
C PHE A 152 -38.64 -22.78 -54.81
N VAL A 153 -39.72 -23.53 -54.68
CA VAL A 153 -40.17 -24.00 -53.34
C VAL A 153 -39.20 -25.06 -52.79
N GLY A 154 -38.60 -25.90 -53.63
CA GLY A 154 -37.58 -26.86 -53.22
C GLY A 154 -36.27 -26.20 -52.74
N PHE A 155 -35.88 -25.08 -53.38
CA PHE A 155 -34.67 -24.37 -53.04
C PHE A 155 -34.86 -23.57 -51.77
N ALA A 156 -36.03 -23.01 -51.51
CA ALA A 156 -36.36 -22.31 -50.28
C ALA A 156 -36.44 -23.25 -49.08
N CYS A 157 -36.99 -24.46 -49.24
CA CYS A 157 -37.01 -25.49 -48.21
C CYS A 157 -35.61 -26.04 -47.91
N ALA A 158 -34.76 -26.24 -48.91
CA ALA A 158 -33.39 -26.68 -48.76
C ALA A 158 -32.52 -25.60 -48.10
N LEU A 159 -32.74 -24.32 -48.41
CA LEU A 159 -32.04 -23.18 -47.77
C LEU A 159 -32.49 -22.99 -46.31
N LEU A 160 -33.80 -23.20 -46.03
CA LEU A 160 -34.34 -23.14 -44.66
C LEU A 160 -33.82 -24.30 -43.83
N LEU A 161 -33.74 -25.53 -44.39
CA LEU A 161 -33.13 -26.68 -43.72
C LEU A 161 -31.62 -26.51 -43.53
N ALA A 162 -30.90 -25.85 -44.45
CA ALA A 162 -29.50 -25.53 -44.31
C ALA A 162 -29.27 -24.41 -43.24
N ILE A 163 -30.17 -23.43 -43.17
CA ILE A 163 -30.12 -22.37 -42.15
C ILE A 163 -30.46 -22.94 -40.77
N VAL A 164 -31.49 -23.79 -40.66
CA VAL A 164 -31.85 -24.47 -39.41
C VAL A 164 -30.74 -25.45 -39.02
N GLY A 165 -30.17 -26.20 -39.97
CA GLY A 165 -29.02 -27.07 -39.72
C GLY A 165 -27.76 -26.30 -39.31
N ALA A 166 -27.49 -25.14 -39.92
CA ALA A 166 -26.40 -24.26 -39.53
C ALA A 166 -26.67 -23.57 -38.18
N ALA A 167 -27.90 -23.21 -37.87
CA ALA A 167 -28.30 -22.64 -36.56
C ALA A 167 -28.23 -23.71 -35.48
N THR A 168 -28.70 -24.93 -35.70
CA THR A 168 -28.58 -26.05 -34.76
C THR A 168 -27.13 -26.50 -34.60
N TRP A 169 -26.32 -26.47 -35.69
CA TRP A 169 -24.87 -26.73 -35.57
C TRP A 169 -24.14 -25.63 -34.86
N ARG A 170 -24.52 -24.34 -35.03
CA ARG A 170 -24.01 -23.22 -34.20
C ARG A 170 -24.47 -23.30 -32.76
N LEU A 171 -25.68 -23.77 -32.48
CA LEU A 171 -26.18 -23.98 -31.11
C LEU A 171 -25.60 -25.24 -30.46
N GLN A 172 -25.10 -26.19 -31.25
CA GLN A 172 -24.38 -27.38 -30.79
C GLN A 172 -22.85 -27.23 -30.81
N GLN A 173 -22.29 -26.15 -31.41
CA GLN A 173 -20.92 -25.82 -31.11
C GLN A 173 -20.92 -25.35 -29.67
N PRO A 174 -20.21 -26.05 -28.76
CA PRO A 174 -19.93 -25.47 -27.45
C PRO A 174 -19.33 -24.10 -27.74
N SER A 175 -19.96 -23.07 -27.22
CA SER A 175 -19.43 -21.68 -27.24
C SER A 175 -17.95 -21.84 -27.15
N LYS A 176 -17.16 -21.16 -27.99
CA LYS A 176 -15.74 -20.95 -27.74
C LYS A 176 -15.67 -20.16 -26.43
N GLU A 177 -15.97 -20.84 -25.31
CA GLU A 177 -15.67 -20.38 -24.00
C GLU A 177 -14.22 -19.98 -24.09
N ALA A 178 -13.95 -18.72 -23.83
CA ALA A 178 -12.61 -18.19 -23.80
C ALA A 178 -11.81 -19.14 -22.91
N ARG A 179 -11.01 -20.02 -23.53
CA ARG A 179 -10.14 -20.95 -22.81
C ARG A 179 -9.34 -20.09 -21.85
N LEU A 180 -9.45 -20.37 -20.56
CA LEU A 180 -8.71 -19.67 -19.55
C LEU A 180 -7.23 -19.74 -19.94
N SER A 181 -6.57 -18.59 -20.05
CA SER A 181 -5.16 -18.50 -20.44
C SER A 181 -4.24 -18.98 -19.32
N SER A 182 -3.03 -19.40 -19.66
CA SER A 182 -1.96 -19.59 -18.66
C SER A 182 -1.76 -18.26 -17.93
N GLY A 183 -2.00 -18.24 -16.61
CA GLY A 183 -1.90 -17.02 -15.78
C GLY A 183 -3.24 -16.44 -15.32
N ASP A 184 -4.38 -17.08 -15.66
CA ASP A 184 -5.65 -16.64 -15.03
C ASP A 184 -5.59 -16.81 -13.51
N SER A 185 -5.87 -15.72 -12.79
CA SER A 185 -5.80 -15.66 -11.33
C SER A 185 -7.09 -16.14 -10.68
N LEU A 186 -6.97 -16.95 -9.62
CA LEU A 186 -8.12 -17.42 -8.85
C LEU A 186 -7.80 -17.51 -7.35
N ILE A 187 -8.85 -17.48 -6.52
CA ILE A 187 -8.76 -17.79 -5.08
C ILE A 187 -9.63 -18.99 -4.75
N VAL A 188 -9.19 -19.75 -3.76
CA VAL A 188 -9.97 -20.84 -3.15
C VAL A 188 -10.42 -20.39 -1.77
N LEU A 189 -11.72 -20.45 -1.48
CA LEU A 189 -12.26 -20.11 -0.18
C LEU A 189 -12.26 -21.32 0.76
N PRO A 190 -12.23 -21.11 2.10
CA PRO A 190 -12.43 -22.19 3.07
C PRO A 190 -13.70 -22.99 2.76
N LEU A 191 -13.59 -24.32 2.73
CA LEU A 191 -14.73 -25.18 2.42
C LEU A 191 -15.77 -25.14 3.55
N GLN A 192 -17.04 -25.24 3.18
CA GLN A 192 -18.09 -25.55 4.14
C GLN A 192 -18.03 -27.04 4.47
N VAL A 193 -18.08 -27.41 5.74
CA VAL A 193 -17.96 -28.82 6.17
C VAL A 193 -19.20 -29.25 6.90
N ASP A 194 -19.87 -30.27 6.35
CA ASP A 194 -20.96 -30.99 6.99
C ASP A 194 -20.41 -32.37 7.47
N GLY A 195 -19.96 -32.43 8.70
CA GLY A 195 -19.30 -33.59 9.29
C GLY A 195 -19.30 -33.54 10.81
N LEU A 196 -18.52 -34.40 11.43
CA LEU A 196 -18.33 -34.43 12.88
C LEU A 196 -17.39 -33.27 13.30
N ARG A 197 -17.38 -32.96 14.61
CA ARG A 197 -16.49 -31.88 15.13
C ARG A 197 -15.01 -32.15 14.86
N GLU A 198 -14.59 -33.39 14.84
CA GLU A 198 -13.23 -33.84 14.52
C GLU A 198 -12.84 -33.61 13.04
N ASP A 199 -13.83 -33.40 12.16
CA ASP A 199 -13.62 -33.13 10.71
C ASP A 199 -13.37 -31.66 10.41
N GLY A 200 -13.38 -30.79 11.43
CA GLY A 200 -13.21 -29.33 11.25
C GLY A 200 -11.94 -28.92 10.48
N TRP A 201 -10.88 -29.74 10.53
CA TRP A 201 -9.65 -29.51 9.77
C TRP A 201 -9.86 -29.53 8.24
N VAL A 202 -10.88 -30.26 7.74
CA VAL A 202 -11.17 -30.35 6.29
C VAL A 202 -11.49 -28.98 5.70
N ARG A 203 -12.03 -28.06 6.51
CA ARG A 203 -12.33 -26.69 6.10
C ARG A 203 -11.11 -25.98 5.51
N LEU A 204 -9.99 -26.03 6.20
CA LEU A 204 -8.74 -25.38 5.79
C LEU A 204 -7.79 -26.32 5.05
N GLY A 205 -7.74 -27.60 5.44
CA GLY A 205 -6.89 -28.60 4.80
C GLY A 205 -7.30 -28.87 3.35
N ALA A 206 -8.60 -29.05 3.08
CA ALA A 206 -9.05 -29.22 1.69
C ALA A 206 -8.94 -27.92 0.88
N MET A 207 -9.16 -26.74 1.48
CA MET A 207 -8.89 -25.44 0.83
C MET A 207 -7.44 -25.37 0.31
N ASP A 208 -6.48 -25.65 1.19
CA ASP A 208 -5.06 -25.59 0.88
C ASP A 208 -4.66 -26.61 -0.21
N LEU A 209 -5.17 -27.84 -0.10
CA LEU A 209 -4.95 -28.90 -1.07
C LEU A 209 -5.50 -28.53 -2.46
N VAL A 210 -6.73 -27.98 -2.54
CA VAL A 210 -7.33 -27.51 -3.79
C VAL A 210 -6.48 -26.36 -4.38
N ALA A 211 -6.06 -25.41 -3.55
CA ALA A 211 -5.22 -24.30 -3.98
C ALA A 211 -3.87 -24.78 -4.55
N ASP A 212 -3.20 -25.71 -3.86
CA ASP A 212 -1.95 -26.30 -4.33
C ASP A 212 -2.13 -27.02 -5.67
N ARG A 213 -3.20 -27.81 -5.82
CA ARG A 213 -3.50 -28.57 -7.04
C ARG A 213 -3.74 -27.65 -8.25
N LEU A 214 -4.47 -26.56 -8.04
CA LEU A 214 -4.72 -25.56 -9.07
C LEU A 214 -3.43 -24.81 -9.43
N ARG A 215 -2.57 -24.53 -8.46
CA ARG A 215 -1.27 -23.89 -8.67
C ARG A 215 -0.31 -24.78 -9.46
N GLU A 216 -0.27 -26.07 -9.14
CA GLU A 216 0.54 -27.05 -9.88
C GLU A 216 0.09 -27.19 -11.35
N ALA A 217 -1.19 -26.94 -11.65
CA ALA A 217 -1.73 -26.92 -13.02
C ALA A 217 -1.52 -25.57 -13.76
N GLY A 218 -0.77 -24.61 -13.13
CA GLY A 218 -0.35 -23.35 -13.76
C GLY A 218 -1.37 -22.22 -13.64
N PHE A 219 -2.34 -22.31 -12.71
CA PHE A 219 -3.13 -21.16 -12.31
C PHE A 219 -2.37 -20.28 -11.32
N SER A 220 -2.65 -18.98 -11.40
CA SER A 220 -2.14 -18.00 -10.44
C SER A 220 -3.03 -18.03 -9.19
N VAL A 221 -2.63 -18.79 -8.17
CA VAL A 221 -3.40 -19.01 -6.93
C VAL A 221 -2.60 -18.50 -5.75
N PRO A 222 -3.07 -17.48 -5.01
CA PRO A 222 -2.37 -16.98 -3.84
C PRO A 222 -2.31 -18.05 -2.74
N PRO A 223 -1.30 -17.99 -1.84
CA PRO A 223 -1.23 -18.84 -0.67
C PRO A 223 -2.51 -18.77 0.19
N SER A 224 -2.87 -19.88 0.81
CA SER A 224 -4.10 -19.99 1.60
C SER A 224 -4.16 -18.99 2.76
N GLU A 225 -3.02 -18.67 3.39
CA GLU A 225 -2.93 -17.64 4.46
C GLU A 225 -3.32 -16.25 3.95
N ASN A 226 -3.00 -15.91 2.70
CA ASN A 226 -3.38 -14.62 2.10
C ASN A 226 -4.91 -14.50 1.95
N VAL A 227 -5.54 -15.61 1.58
CA VAL A 227 -7.01 -15.65 1.45
C VAL A 227 -7.68 -15.56 2.83
N LEU A 228 -7.11 -16.19 3.85
CA LEU A 228 -7.61 -16.07 5.23
C LEU A 228 -7.46 -14.65 5.77
N GLY A 229 -6.34 -13.97 5.47
CA GLY A 229 -6.13 -12.56 5.76
C GLY A 229 -7.19 -11.67 5.11
N LEU A 230 -7.47 -11.89 3.83
CA LEU A 230 -8.52 -11.16 3.10
C LEU A 230 -9.91 -11.34 3.74
N LEU A 231 -10.24 -12.57 4.14
CA LEU A 231 -11.52 -12.90 4.78
C LEU A 231 -11.65 -12.28 6.18
N SER A 232 -10.56 -12.09 6.91
CA SER A 232 -10.58 -11.47 8.25
C SER A 232 -10.94 -9.98 8.22
N THR A 233 -10.62 -9.28 7.11
CA THR A 233 -10.93 -7.85 6.92
C THR A 233 -12.31 -7.60 6.32
N SER A 234 -12.85 -8.59 5.59
CA SER A 234 -14.15 -8.51 4.94
C SER A 234 -15.04 -9.58 5.54
N PRO A 235 -15.79 -9.31 6.62
CA PRO A 235 -16.74 -10.30 7.16
C PRO A 235 -17.77 -10.59 6.07
N ALA A 236 -17.61 -11.73 5.41
CA ALA A 236 -18.46 -12.19 4.32
C ALA A 236 -19.92 -12.26 4.80
N ARG A 237 -20.74 -11.28 4.39
CA ARG A 237 -22.19 -11.30 4.60
C ARG A 237 -22.87 -12.03 3.46
N GLY A 238 -22.66 -13.36 3.39
CA GLY A 238 -23.38 -14.23 2.46
C GLY A 238 -22.87 -14.26 1.00
N PRO A 239 -23.59 -14.92 0.08
CA PRO A 239 -23.17 -15.13 -1.32
C PRO A 239 -22.94 -13.88 -2.15
N ALA A 240 -23.47 -12.71 -1.71
CA ALA A 240 -23.39 -11.44 -2.42
C ALA A 240 -22.01 -10.76 -2.37
N ASP A 241 -21.06 -11.24 -1.54
CA ASP A 241 -19.78 -10.58 -1.28
C ASP A 241 -18.60 -11.13 -2.11
N THR A 242 -18.86 -12.06 -3.03
CA THR A 242 -17.85 -12.67 -3.91
C THR A 242 -17.18 -11.63 -4.81
N ASP A 243 -17.92 -10.59 -5.20
CA ASP A 243 -17.43 -9.53 -6.08
C ASP A 243 -16.44 -8.62 -5.35
N SER A 244 -16.70 -8.32 -4.08
CA SER A 244 -15.78 -7.56 -3.23
C SER A 244 -14.50 -8.34 -2.96
N LEU A 245 -14.61 -9.64 -2.67
CA LEU A 245 -13.45 -10.53 -2.48
C LEU A 245 -12.63 -10.66 -3.76
N ARG A 246 -13.30 -10.81 -4.91
CA ARG A 246 -12.63 -10.89 -6.20
C ARG A 246 -11.89 -9.60 -6.56
N ALA A 247 -12.53 -8.45 -6.35
CA ALA A 247 -11.93 -7.15 -6.59
C ALA A 247 -10.75 -6.87 -5.64
N GLY A 248 -10.90 -7.21 -4.35
CA GLY A 248 -9.86 -7.06 -3.34
C GLY A 248 -8.64 -7.93 -3.59
N ALA A 249 -8.85 -9.19 -4.03
CA ALA A 249 -7.77 -10.11 -4.37
C ALA A 249 -7.21 -9.90 -5.79
N GLY A 250 -7.85 -9.09 -6.63
CA GLY A 250 -7.44 -8.88 -8.02
C GLY A 250 -7.56 -10.14 -8.89
N VAL A 251 -8.48 -11.07 -8.54
CA VAL A 251 -8.60 -12.37 -9.22
C VAL A 251 -9.83 -12.45 -10.13
N ARG A 252 -9.75 -13.32 -11.14
CA ARG A 252 -10.82 -13.53 -12.13
C ARG A 252 -11.87 -14.53 -11.68
N LEU A 253 -11.45 -15.54 -10.89
CA LEU A 253 -12.28 -16.64 -10.44
C LEU A 253 -12.27 -16.78 -8.93
N VAL A 254 -13.38 -17.18 -8.35
CA VAL A 254 -13.50 -17.58 -6.95
C VAL A 254 -13.98 -19.02 -6.87
N VAL A 255 -13.17 -19.89 -6.27
CA VAL A 255 -13.54 -21.30 -6.04
C VAL A 255 -14.16 -21.41 -4.66
N ARG A 256 -15.39 -21.92 -4.63
CA ARG A 256 -16.11 -22.28 -3.39
C ARG A 256 -16.23 -23.79 -3.31
N GLY A 257 -16.25 -24.31 -2.10
CA GLY A 257 -16.38 -25.74 -1.90
C GLY A 257 -17.25 -26.10 -0.70
N LYS A 258 -17.82 -27.30 -0.78
CA LYS A 258 -18.52 -27.97 0.31
C LYS A 258 -18.01 -29.40 0.44
N ALA A 259 -17.72 -29.84 1.65
CA ALA A 259 -17.34 -31.21 1.97
C ALA A 259 -18.40 -31.81 2.88
N THR A 260 -18.95 -32.95 2.49
CA THR A 260 -20.01 -33.64 3.25
C THR A 260 -19.54 -35.04 3.57
N ARG A 261 -19.59 -35.42 4.87
CA ARG A 261 -19.30 -36.76 5.35
C ARG A 261 -20.59 -37.60 5.35
N SER A 262 -20.50 -38.81 4.85
CA SER A 262 -21.60 -39.81 4.88
C SER A 262 -21.07 -41.15 5.34
N ALA A 263 -21.98 -42.12 5.53
CA ALA A 263 -21.58 -43.51 5.87
C ALA A 263 -20.74 -44.18 4.77
N ALA A 264 -20.82 -43.71 3.53
CA ALA A 264 -20.05 -44.20 2.37
C ALA A 264 -18.68 -43.51 2.17
N GLY A 265 -18.34 -42.52 3.00
CA GLY A 265 -17.15 -41.73 2.88
C GLY A 265 -17.41 -40.23 2.72
N TRP A 266 -16.57 -39.54 1.98
CA TRP A 266 -16.61 -38.10 1.75
C TRP A 266 -17.07 -37.73 0.34
N LYS A 267 -17.87 -36.67 0.25
CA LYS A 267 -18.18 -36.01 -1.02
C LYS A 267 -17.71 -34.56 -0.96
N VAL A 268 -16.94 -34.16 -1.96
CA VAL A 268 -16.48 -32.77 -2.11
C VAL A 268 -17.08 -32.17 -3.39
N GLU A 269 -17.76 -31.06 -3.21
CA GLU A 269 -18.36 -30.26 -4.26
C GLU A 269 -17.52 -28.97 -4.40
N LEU A 270 -17.06 -28.64 -5.61
CA LEU A 270 -16.35 -27.40 -5.91
C LEU A 270 -17.08 -26.64 -7.01
N ALA A 271 -17.06 -25.31 -6.95
CA ALA A 271 -17.63 -24.45 -7.98
C ALA A 271 -16.71 -23.23 -8.19
N ALA A 272 -16.21 -23.06 -9.41
CA ALA A 272 -15.47 -21.88 -9.83
C ALA A 272 -16.45 -20.86 -10.43
N ALA A 273 -16.61 -19.71 -9.78
CA ALA A 273 -17.52 -18.64 -10.20
C ALA A 273 -16.74 -17.49 -10.84
N ARG A 274 -17.24 -17.00 -12.00
CA ARG A 274 -16.78 -15.80 -12.72
C ARG A 274 -17.56 -14.54 -12.30
N ALA A 275 -17.11 -13.38 -12.80
CA ALA A 275 -17.79 -12.09 -12.61
C ALA A 275 -19.21 -12.05 -13.21
N ASP A 276 -19.42 -12.78 -14.31
CA ASP A 276 -20.70 -12.89 -15.01
C ASP A 276 -21.70 -13.83 -14.32
N GLY A 277 -21.33 -14.38 -13.14
CA GLY A 277 -22.19 -15.31 -12.38
C GLY A 277 -22.18 -16.75 -12.92
N ILE A 278 -21.47 -17.03 -14.01
CA ILE A 278 -21.34 -18.39 -14.54
C ILE A 278 -20.44 -19.19 -13.58
N ALA A 279 -20.98 -20.24 -13.01
CA ALA A 279 -20.26 -21.17 -12.14
C ALA A 279 -20.03 -22.50 -12.86
N VAL A 280 -18.84 -23.07 -12.68
CA VAL A 280 -18.50 -24.42 -13.16
C VAL A 280 -18.52 -25.36 -11.95
N PRO A 281 -19.63 -26.07 -11.70
CA PRO A 281 -19.75 -26.99 -10.60
C PRO A 281 -19.15 -28.35 -10.96
N VAL A 282 -18.47 -28.97 -10.00
CA VAL A 282 -17.98 -30.36 -10.07
C VAL A 282 -18.18 -31.03 -8.70
N GLU A 283 -18.30 -32.35 -8.69
CA GLU A 283 -18.36 -33.14 -7.45
C GLU A 283 -17.59 -34.44 -7.58
N PHE A 284 -17.00 -34.88 -6.50
CA PHE A 284 -16.30 -36.16 -6.41
C PHE A 284 -16.48 -36.80 -5.03
N ALA A 285 -16.69 -38.12 -5.00
CA ALA A 285 -16.84 -38.87 -3.78
C ALA A 285 -15.71 -39.88 -3.62
N ALA A 286 -15.18 -40.05 -2.40
CA ALA A 286 -14.15 -41.01 -2.04
C ALA A 286 -14.26 -41.46 -0.60
N THR A 287 -13.48 -42.45 -0.21
CA THR A 287 -13.47 -43.02 1.15
C THR A 287 -12.96 -42.03 2.19
N ASP A 288 -12.06 -41.10 1.83
CA ASP A 288 -11.47 -40.09 2.69
C ASP A 288 -11.56 -38.69 2.07
N ALA A 289 -11.38 -37.65 2.91
CA ALA A 289 -11.53 -36.25 2.53
C ALA A 289 -10.44 -35.77 1.56
N VAL A 290 -9.24 -36.30 1.67
CA VAL A 290 -8.08 -35.90 0.82
C VAL A 290 -8.28 -36.38 -0.61
N HIS A 291 -8.67 -37.65 -0.78
CA HIS A 291 -9.00 -38.20 -2.11
C HIS A 291 -10.23 -37.50 -2.72
N ALA A 292 -11.25 -37.24 -1.90
CA ALA A 292 -12.43 -36.54 -2.38
C ALA A 292 -12.08 -35.14 -2.90
N ALA A 293 -11.26 -34.38 -2.15
CA ALA A 293 -10.82 -33.04 -2.53
C ALA A 293 -9.91 -33.05 -3.76
N ARG A 294 -9.01 -34.04 -3.90
CA ARG A 294 -8.17 -34.21 -5.09
C ARG A 294 -9.00 -34.52 -6.32
N GLY A 295 -9.87 -35.49 -6.23
CA GLY A 295 -10.72 -35.89 -7.34
C GLY A 295 -11.60 -34.74 -7.82
N ALA A 296 -12.21 -34.01 -6.88
CA ALA A 296 -12.96 -32.80 -7.21
C ALA A 296 -12.08 -31.71 -7.88
N SER A 297 -10.84 -31.54 -7.41
CA SER A 297 -9.89 -30.60 -8.00
C SER A 297 -9.52 -30.99 -9.44
N ASP A 298 -9.30 -32.29 -9.69
CA ASP A 298 -8.95 -32.80 -11.01
C ASP A 298 -10.11 -32.65 -12.00
N LEU A 299 -11.33 -32.87 -11.55
CA LEU A 299 -12.55 -32.61 -12.35
C LEU A 299 -12.71 -31.11 -12.64
N LEU A 300 -12.43 -30.24 -11.62
CA LEU A 300 -12.48 -28.81 -11.81
C LEU A 300 -11.42 -28.34 -12.82
N LEU A 301 -10.18 -28.87 -12.74
CA LEU A 301 -9.11 -28.60 -13.70
C LEU A 301 -9.52 -28.99 -15.11
N ALA A 302 -10.07 -30.18 -15.28
CA ALA A 302 -10.57 -30.66 -16.58
C ALA A 302 -11.67 -29.73 -17.13
N ALA A 303 -12.62 -29.33 -16.30
CA ALA A 303 -13.71 -28.42 -16.66
C ALA A 303 -13.19 -27.00 -17.00
N LEU A 304 -12.08 -26.58 -16.39
CA LEU A 304 -11.39 -25.31 -16.71
C LEU A 304 -10.42 -25.44 -17.89
N GLY A 305 -10.39 -26.60 -18.57
CA GLY A 305 -9.56 -26.84 -19.75
C GLY A 305 -8.09 -27.12 -19.45
N ARG A 306 -7.77 -27.63 -18.26
CA ARG A 306 -6.42 -28.01 -17.83
C ARG A 306 -6.30 -29.50 -17.63
N THR A 307 -5.11 -30.04 -17.88
CA THR A 307 -4.82 -31.46 -17.65
C THR A 307 -4.32 -31.60 -16.22
N PRO A 308 -5.00 -32.40 -15.37
CA PRO A 308 -4.49 -32.72 -14.04
C PRO A 308 -3.14 -33.43 -14.13
N ARG A 309 -2.23 -33.14 -13.22
CA ARG A 309 -0.99 -33.87 -13.11
C ARG A 309 -1.28 -35.26 -12.56
N ARG A 310 -0.77 -36.32 -13.22
CA ARG A 310 -0.87 -37.67 -12.69
C ARG A 310 0.02 -37.79 -11.47
N ASP A 311 -0.59 -38.03 -10.32
CA ASP A 311 0.13 -38.39 -9.12
C ASP A 311 0.64 -39.84 -9.24
N GLY A 312 1.89 -40.08 -8.85
CA GLY A 312 2.36 -41.44 -8.57
C GLY A 312 1.62 -42.01 -7.36
N GLU A 313 1.84 -43.28 -7.10
CA GLU A 313 1.32 -43.96 -5.90
C GLU A 313 1.82 -43.21 -4.65
N ARG A 314 0.90 -42.47 -3.96
CA ARG A 314 1.20 -41.69 -2.76
C ARG A 314 0.53 -42.35 -1.55
N ASP A 315 1.20 -42.25 -0.40
CA ASP A 315 0.63 -42.66 0.88
C ASP A 315 -0.44 -41.66 1.32
N VAL A 316 -1.69 -42.09 1.20
CA VAL A 316 -2.91 -41.28 1.52
C VAL A 316 -2.92 -40.84 2.97
N ALA A 317 -2.52 -41.73 3.88
CA ALA A 317 -2.54 -41.44 5.30
C ALA A 317 -1.48 -40.39 5.67
N LEU A 318 -0.34 -40.40 4.99
CA LEU A 318 0.67 -39.35 5.12
C LEU A 318 0.15 -38.01 4.62
N ASP A 319 -0.50 -37.98 3.43
CA ASP A 319 -1.03 -36.76 2.88
C ASP A 319 -2.15 -36.15 3.78
N GLU A 320 -3.02 -37.01 4.35
CA GLU A 320 -4.03 -36.54 5.32
C GLU A 320 -3.38 -35.93 6.58
N THR A 321 -2.38 -36.59 7.13
CA THR A 321 -1.65 -36.10 8.29
C THR A 321 -1.02 -34.73 8.02
N LEU A 322 -0.37 -34.56 6.88
CA LEU A 322 0.24 -33.28 6.48
C LEU A 322 -0.79 -32.18 6.27
N GLN A 323 -1.95 -32.51 5.67
CA GLN A 323 -3.03 -31.54 5.51
C GLN A 323 -3.66 -31.14 6.85
N ARG A 324 -3.82 -32.06 7.78
CA ARG A 324 -4.29 -31.78 9.15
C ARG A 324 -3.30 -30.88 9.90
N ALA A 325 -2.00 -31.16 9.82
CA ALA A 325 -0.97 -30.31 10.44
C ALA A 325 -0.91 -28.91 9.82
N ARG A 326 -1.02 -28.80 8.48
CA ARG A 326 -1.12 -27.51 7.79
C ARG A 326 -2.35 -26.71 8.19
N ALA A 327 -3.51 -27.37 8.27
CA ALA A 327 -4.74 -26.73 8.73
C ALA A 327 -4.59 -26.16 10.16
N ALA A 328 -3.96 -26.91 11.07
CA ALA A 328 -3.66 -26.44 12.44
C ALA A 328 -2.68 -25.26 12.42
N MET A 329 -1.65 -25.28 11.57
CA MET A 329 -0.73 -24.15 11.41
C MET A 329 -1.45 -22.90 10.83
N LEU A 330 -2.34 -23.06 9.86
CA LEU A 330 -3.17 -21.96 9.33
C LEU A 330 -4.11 -21.35 10.36
N ALA A 331 -4.59 -22.19 11.32
CA ALA A 331 -5.39 -21.76 12.47
C ALA A 331 -4.54 -21.19 13.62
N ASN A 332 -3.21 -21.15 13.49
CA ASN A 332 -2.23 -20.77 14.54
C ASN A 332 -2.27 -21.68 15.79
N GLU A 333 -2.70 -22.95 15.63
CA GLU A 333 -2.72 -23.98 16.68
C GLU A 333 -1.42 -24.80 16.64
N LEU A 334 -0.29 -24.19 17.06
CA LEU A 334 1.04 -24.75 16.86
C LEU A 334 1.28 -26.04 17.65
N ASP A 335 0.74 -26.15 18.87
CA ASP A 335 0.85 -27.37 19.68
C ASP A 335 0.06 -28.53 19.07
N THR A 336 -1.14 -28.25 18.54
CA THR A 336 -1.96 -29.21 17.79
C THR A 336 -1.22 -29.69 16.53
N ALA A 337 -0.61 -28.76 15.77
CA ALA A 337 0.17 -29.11 14.60
C ALA A 337 1.36 -30.03 14.95
N ARG A 338 2.06 -29.73 16.04
CA ARG A 338 3.19 -30.54 16.54
C ARG A 338 2.74 -31.94 16.93
N ALA A 339 1.66 -32.07 17.70
CA ALA A 339 1.12 -33.37 18.11
C ALA A 339 0.72 -34.21 16.89
N ILE A 340 -0.01 -33.67 15.93
CA ILE A 340 -0.38 -34.36 14.69
C ILE A 340 0.83 -34.90 13.93
N LEU A 341 1.91 -34.12 13.82
CA LEU A 341 3.12 -34.53 13.13
C LEU A 341 3.87 -35.63 13.91
N THR A 342 4.00 -35.49 15.23
CA THR A 342 4.77 -36.41 16.09
C THR A 342 4.08 -37.76 16.23
N ASP A 343 2.76 -37.77 16.29
CA ASP A 343 1.97 -38.99 16.48
C ASP A 343 1.74 -39.79 15.18
N SER A 344 2.29 -39.32 14.05
CA SER A 344 2.14 -39.99 12.75
C SER A 344 3.07 -41.18 12.55
N PRO A 345 2.53 -42.39 12.38
CA PRO A 345 3.35 -43.57 12.08
C PRO A 345 4.05 -43.50 10.73
N GLN A 346 3.43 -42.76 9.76
CA GLN A 346 3.96 -42.60 8.40
C GLN A 346 5.18 -41.66 8.38
N LEU A 347 5.12 -40.56 9.13
CA LEU A 347 6.23 -39.62 9.28
C LEU A 347 7.38 -40.24 10.10
N ALA A 348 7.11 -41.16 10.99
CA ALA A 348 8.15 -41.91 11.69
C ALA A 348 9.04 -42.73 10.73
N GLN A 349 8.52 -43.08 9.54
CA GLN A 349 9.28 -43.77 8.49
C GLN A 349 10.02 -42.82 7.54
N ALA A 350 9.73 -41.49 7.62
CA ALA A 350 10.40 -40.46 6.83
C ALA A 350 10.91 -39.34 7.77
N PRO A 351 11.93 -39.61 8.58
CA PRO A 351 12.38 -38.73 9.66
C PRO A 351 12.85 -37.36 9.16
N GLU A 352 13.36 -37.25 7.93
CA GLU A 352 13.76 -35.98 7.31
C GLU A 352 12.56 -35.09 7.02
N ARG A 353 11.42 -35.66 6.58
CA ARG A 353 10.19 -34.92 6.33
C ARG A 353 9.53 -34.50 7.64
N LEU A 354 9.53 -35.40 8.64
CA LEU A 354 9.04 -35.08 9.98
C LEU A 354 9.83 -33.89 10.57
N ALA A 355 11.16 -33.99 10.55
CA ALA A 355 12.04 -32.94 11.07
C ALA A 355 11.86 -31.62 10.34
N PHE A 356 11.66 -31.62 9.02
CA PHE A 356 11.37 -30.42 8.23
C PHE A 356 10.05 -29.76 8.67
N HIS A 357 8.96 -30.52 8.80
CA HIS A 357 7.66 -29.96 9.21
C HIS A 357 7.65 -29.49 10.67
N LEU A 358 8.33 -30.19 11.57
CA LEU A 358 8.50 -29.74 12.95
C LEU A 358 9.32 -28.44 13.01
N ALA A 359 10.35 -28.30 12.20
CA ALA A 359 11.13 -27.08 12.12
C ALA A 359 10.29 -25.89 11.62
N GLN A 360 9.32 -26.09 10.71
CA GLN A 360 8.39 -25.04 10.30
C GLN A 360 7.50 -24.58 11.47
N VAL A 361 7.04 -25.50 12.32
CA VAL A 361 6.33 -25.19 13.56
C VAL A 361 7.24 -24.41 14.52
N ASP A 362 8.50 -24.83 14.68
CA ASP A 362 9.49 -24.15 15.53
C ASP A 362 9.77 -22.71 15.07
N VAL A 363 9.91 -22.48 13.75
CA VAL A 363 10.07 -21.14 13.18
C VAL A 363 8.86 -20.24 13.51
N ARG A 364 7.63 -20.76 13.38
CA ARG A 364 6.42 -20.02 13.75
C ARG A 364 6.35 -19.75 15.26
N ALA A 365 6.80 -20.67 16.09
CA ALA A 365 6.91 -20.54 17.54
C ALA A 365 8.05 -19.64 18.01
N GLY A 366 8.86 -19.07 17.10
CA GLY A 366 10.02 -18.25 17.44
C GLY A 366 11.25 -19.02 17.95
N GLN A 367 11.22 -20.37 17.92
CA GLN A 367 12.33 -21.22 18.38
C GLN A 367 13.39 -21.39 17.27
N LEU A 368 14.05 -20.28 16.90
CA LEU A 368 14.87 -20.20 15.69
C LEU A 368 16.10 -21.12 15.73
N ASP A 369 16.81 -21.16 16.86
CA ASP A 369 18.02 -22.00 17.00
C ASP A 369 17.69 -23.50 16.84
N ARG A 370 16.57 -23.92 17.42
CA ARG A 370 16.09 -25.30 17.29
C ARG A 370 15.71 -25.63 15.85
N ALA A 371 15.03 -24.73 15.18
CA ALA A 371 14.69 -24.89 13.77
C ALA A 371 15.92 -24.98 12.87
N VAL A 372 16.92 -24.10 13.06
CA VAL A 372 18.18 -24.11 12.30
C VAL A 372 18.96 -25.42 12.52
N ALA A 373 19.03 -25.90 13.78
CA ALA A 373 19.69 -27.17 14.08
C ALA A 373 18.99 -28.36 13.40
N ALA A 374 17.64 -28.44 13.51
CA ALA A 374 16.85 -29.50 12.88
C ALA A 374 17.01 -29.49 11.34
N LEU A 375 16.87 -28.33 10.70
CA LEU A 375 17.02 -28.20 9.24
C LEU A 375 18.46 -28.51 8.77
N THR A 376 19.46 -28.22 9.57
CA THR A 376 20.86 -28.60 9.27
C THR A 376 21.01 -30.12 9.30
N GLY A 377 20.38 -30.77 10.26
CA GLY A 377 20.35 -32.25 10.30
C GLY A 377 19.67 -32.88 9.09
N VAL A 378 18.56 -32.29 8.64
CA VAL A 378 17.84 -32.69 7.42
C VAL A 378 18.72 -32.58 6.17
N LEU A 379 19.44 -31.47 6.02
CA LEU A 379 20.35 -31.25 4.86
C LEU A 379 21.55 -32.20 4.82
N ALA A 380 21.93 -32.76 5.94
CA ALA A 380 23.03 -33.75 6.01
C ALA A 380 22.58 -35.15 5.54
N GLN A 381 21.29 -35.38 5.30
CA GLN A 381 20.78 -36.70 4.92
C GLN A 381 20.82 -36.89 3.39
N ALA A 382 21.25 -38.07 2.94
CA ALA A 382 21.36 -38.39 1.51
C ALA A 382 20.01 -38.37 0.78
N ALA A 383 18.90 -38.71 1.48
CA ALA A 383 17.55 -38.67 0.94
C ALA A 383 17.13 -37.24 0.54
N THR A 384 17.54 -36.22 1.31
CA THR A 384 17.31 -34.82 0.98
C THR A 384 18.04 -34.39 -0.27
N ALA A 385 19.29 -34.81 -0.45
CA ALA A 385 20.08 -34.48 -1.64
C ALA A 385 19.54 -35.14 -2.92
N ALA A 386 18.84 -36.29 -2.79
CA ALA A 386 18.24 -37.00 -3.93
C ALA A 386 16.98 -36.31 -4.49
N ASP A 387 16.31 -35.43 -3.72
CA ASP A 387 15.16 -34.64 -4.15
C ASP A 387 15.55 -33.13 -4.21
N PRO A 388 15.90 -32.57 -5.38
CA PRO A 388 16.39 -31.20 -5.49
C PRO A 388 15.33 -30.14 -5.06
N ARG A 389 14.03 -30.43 -5.26
CA ARG A 389 12.97 -29.51 -4.82
C ARG A 389 12.84 -29.49 -3.30
N PHE A 390 12.82 -30.65 -2.67
CA PHE A 390 12.79 -30.75 -1.20
C PHE A 390 14.05 -30.14 -0.59
N HIS A 391 15.23 -30.38 -1.18
CA HIS A 391 16.49 -29.76 -0.78
C HIS A 391 16.37 -28.20 -0.81
N ALA A 392 15.84 -27.63 -1.89
CA ALA A 392 15.64 -26.18 -2.00
C ALA A 392 14.65 -25.65 -0.95
N GLN A 393 13.57 -26.38 -0.66
CA GLN A 393 12.61 -26.02 0.39
C GLN A 393 13.26 -25.99 1.78
N VAL A 394 14.09 -26.98 2.11
CA VAL A 394 14.81 -27.05 3.39
C VAL A 394 15.83 -25.91 3.50
N LEU A 395 16.58 -25.62 2.42
CA LEU A 395 17.49 -24.47 2.36
C LEU A 395 16.77 -23.14 2.55
N THR A 396 15.64 -22.94 1.86
CA THR A 396 14.83 -21.72 1.99
C THR A 396 14.30 -21.55 3.40
N ALA A 397 13.82 -22.61 4.04
CA ALA A 397 13.34 -22.59 5.42
C ALA A 397 14.48 -22.27 6.41
N ARG A 398 15.68 -22.88 6.24
CA ARG A 398 16.83 -22.59 7.08
C ARG A 398 17.34 -21.16 6.87
N GLY A 399 17.41 -20.70 5.62
CA GLY A 399 17.75 -19.32 5.28
C GLY A 399 16.82 -18.32 5.97
N GLY A 400 15.51 -18.57 5.93
CA GLY A 400 14.53 -17.75 6.63
C GLY A 400 14.69 -17.74 8.16
N ALA A 401 14.96 -18.91 8.77
CA ALA A 401 15.22 -19.00 10.20
C ALA A 401 16.51 -18.25 10.59
N ARG A 402 17.60 -18.40 9.82
CA ARG A 402 18.86 -17.68 10.00
C ARG A 402 18.72 -16.17 9.84
N MET A 403 17.96 -15.72 8.85
CA MET A 403 17.67 -14.30 8.65
C MET A 403 16.99 -13.70 9.89
N ARG A 404 15.97 -14.38 10.45
CA ARG A 404 15.28 -13.95 11.67
C ARG A 404 16.18 -14.00 12.90
N ALA A 405 17.18 -14.86 12.92
CA ALA A 405 18.20 -14.95 13.96
C ALA A 405 19.36 -13.94 13.78
N GLY A 406 19.33 -13.10 12.72
CA GLY A 406 20.38 -12.12 12.42
C GLY A 406 21.62 -12.67 11.73
N ALA A 407 21.64 -13.95 11.35
CA ALA A 407 22.76 -14.61 10.65
C ALA A 407 22.67 -14.37 9.13
N PHE A 408 22.85 -13.12 8.70
CA PHE A 408 22.54 -12.68 7.34
C PHE A 408 23.43 -13.32 6.27
N ALA A 409 24.73 -13.44 6.52
CA ALA A 409 25.67 -14.05 5.56
C ALA A 409 25.37 -15.54 5.32
N GLU A 410 25.06 -16.30 6.38
CA GLU A 410 24.66 -17.69 6.31
C GLU A 410 23.30 -17.86 5.63
N SER A 411 22.37 -16.96 5.92
CA SER A 411 21.05 -16.90 5.28
C SER A 411 21.19 -16.69 3.77
N GLY A 412 22.02 -15.73 3.35
CA GLY A 412 22.29 -15.47 1.93
C GLY A 412 22.81 -16.68 1.19
N ARG A 413 23.74 -17.44 1.79
CA ARG A 413 24.29 -18.69 1.21
C ARG A 413 23.21 -19.78 1.04
N ASP A 414 22.32 -19.93 2.00
CA ASP A 414 21.22 -20.89 1.90
C ASP A 414 20.26 -20.51 0.75
N PHE A 415 19.90 -19.24 0.63
CA PHE A 415 19.06 -18.78 -0.47
C PHE A 415 19.76 -18.89 -1.84
N ASP A 416 21.07 -18.61 -1.93
CA ASP A 416 21.84 -18.82 -3.16
C ASP A 416 21.75 -20.28 -3.63
N ALA A 417 21.99 -21.23 -2.72
CA ALA A 417 21.91 -22.65 -3.03
C ALA A 417 20.48 -23.07 -3.42
N ALA A 418 19.46 -22.58 -2.72
CA ALA A 418 18.05 -22.84 -3.06
C ALA A 418 17.70 -22.34 -4.46
N ILE A 419 18.09 -21.11 -4.82
CA ILE A 419 17.84 -20.54 -6.14
C ILE A 419 18.53 -21.35 -7.25
N GLN A 420 19.75 -21.82 -7.03
CA GLN A 420 20.47 -22.68 -7.99
C GLN A 420 19.69 -23.97 -8.27
N LEU A 421 19.14 -24.61 -7.23
CA LEU A 421 18.33 -25.84 -7.38
C LEU A 421 16.98 -25.58 -8.06
N LEU A 422 16.40 -24.37 -7.91
CA LEU A 422 15.09 -23.98 -8.48
C LEU A 422 15.19 -23.40 -9.90
N THR A 423 16.39 -23.12 -10.42
CA THR A 423 16.58 -22.52 -11.74
C THR A 423 17.05 -23.57 -12.74
N PRO A 424 16.50 -23.62 -13.99
CA PRO A 424 15.42 -22.79 -14.56
C PRO A 424 14.00 -23.33 -14.36
N ALA A 425 13.82 -24.57 -13.94
CA ALA A 425 12.57 -25.32 -14.03
C ALA A 425 11.73 -25.36 -12.72
N GLY A 426 12.19 -24.76 -11.65
CA GLY A 426 11.49 -24.77 -10.36
C GLY A 426 10.25 -23.88 -10.34
N PRO A 427 9.31 -24.12 -9.39
CA PRO A 427 8.09 -23.32 -9.24
C PRO A 427 8.41 -21.86 -9.00
N ALA A 428 7.70 -20.95 -9.70
CA ALA A 428 7.90 -19.51 -9.59
C ALA A 428 7.68 -18.98 -8.17
N LEU A 429 6.68 -19.51 -7.44
CA LEU A 429 6.40 -19.13 -6.06
C LEU A 429 7.62 -19.38 -5.14
N GLU A 430 8.19 -20.62 -5.18
CA GLU A 430 9.33 -21.01 -4.34
C GLU A 430 10.56 -20.19 -4.71
N ARG A 431 10.80 -19.97 -5.99
CA ARG A 431 11.93 -19.17 -6.50
C ARG A 431 11.79 -17.70 -6.11
N GLY A 432 10.58 -17.13 -6.20
CA GLY A 432 10.28 -15.77 -5.78
C GLY A 432 10.54 -15.54 -4.30
N HIS A 433 10.09 -16.46 -3.44
CA HIS A 433 10.35 -16.38 -1.99
C HIS A 433 11.85 -16.50 -1.67
N ALA A 434 12.57 -17.42 -2.33
CA ALA A 434 14.01 -17.56 -2.13
C ALA A 434 14.79 -16.31 -2.55
N ARG A 435 14.43 -15.68 -3.70
CA ARG A 435 15.02 -14.41 -4.16
C ARG A 435 14.71 -13.25 -3.19
N ALA A 436 13.48 -13.11 -2.72
CA ALA A 436 13.10 -12.11 -1.73
C ALA A 436 13.88 -12.30 -0.41
N GLY A 437 14.03 -13.54 0.04
CA GLY A 437 14.83 -13.88 1.21
C GLY A 437 16.30 -13.50 1.04
N ARG A 438 16.89 -13.80 -0.12
CA ARG A 438 18.28 -13.40 -0.45
C ARG A 438 18.44 -11.88 -0.49
N ALA A 439 17.51 -11.18 -1.10
CA ALA A 439 17.52 -9.71 -1.12
C ALA A 439 17.52 -9.14 0.29
N ASN A 440 16.64 -9.64 1.16
CA ASN A 440 16.57 -9.21 2.55
C ASN A 440 17.85 -9.47 3.34
N SER A 441 18.56 -10.59 3.06
CA SER A 441 19.84 -10.87 3.72
C SER A 441 20.98 -9.95 3.25
N ARG A 442 20.88 -9.37 2.04
CA ARG A 442 21.88 -8.46 1.46
C ARG A 442 21.76 -7.02 1.96
N VAL A 443 20.57 -6.60 2.41
CA VAL A 443 20.35 -5.22 2.88
C VAL A 443 21.23 -4.86 4.08
N PRO A 444 21.31 -5.68 5.16
CA PRO A 444 22.20 -5.40 6.28
C PRO A 444 23.71 -5.47 5.93
N GLU A 445 24.05 -6.15 4.82
CA GLU A 445 25.40 -6.19 4.28
C GLU A 445 25.75 -4.99 3.37
N HIS A 446 24.83 -3.99 3.25
CA HIS A 446 24.95 -2.81 2.36
C HIS A 446 25.09 -3.16 0.86
N ARG A 447 24.75 -4.37 0.44
CA ARG A 447 24.77 -4.85 -0.95
C ARG A 447 23.49 -4.43 -1.70
N TYR A 448 23.19 -3.13 -1.68
CA TYR A 448 21.89 -2.59 -2.13
C TYR A 448 21.60 -2.83 -3.61
N ALA A 449 22.60 -2.75 -4.50
CA ALA A 449 22.40 -3.00 -5.93
C ALA A 449 21.95 -4.44 -6.22
N GLU A 450 22.54 -5.40 -5.53
CA GLU A 450 22.19 -6.81 -5.65
C GLU A 450 20.83 -7.12 -5.01
N ALA A 451 20.54 -6.48 -3.86
CA ALA A 451 19.22 -6.60 -3.22
C ALA A 451 18.10 -6.08 -4.15
N LEU A 452 18.30 -4.94 -4.82
CA LEU A 452 17.35 -4.40 -5.80
C LEU A 452 17.11 -5.37 -6.96
N ALA A 453 18.17 -5.95 -7.52
CA ALA A 453 18.06 -6.92 -8.62
C ALA A 453 17.27 -8.17 -8.19
N ASP A 454 17.51 -8.67 -6.98
CA ASP A 454 16.80 -9.81 -6.43
C ASP A 454 15.32 -9.50 -6.14
N PHE A 455 15.02 -8.34 -5.54
CA PHE A 455 13.63 -7.93 -5.32
C PHE A 455 12.87 -7.77 -6.64
N ALA A 456 13.47 -7.17 -7.67
CA ALA A 456 12.86 -7.04 -8.98
C ALA A 456 12.55 -8.42 -9.60
N ALA A 457 13.49 -9.36 -9.51
CA ALA A 457 13.30 -10.72 -10.00
C ALA A 457 12.27 -11.52 -9.16
N ALA A 458 12.27 -11.34 -7.82
CA ALA A 458 11.30 -11.94 -6.92
C ALA A 458 9.88 -11.44 -7.23
N ARG A 459 9.71 -10.14 -7.49
CA ARG A 459 8.43 -9.53 -7.85
C ARG A 459 7.82 -10.18 -9.08
N ILE A 460 8.62 -10.36 -10.15
CA ILE A 460 8.18 -11.03 -11.38
C ILE A 460 7.74 -12.48 -11.11
N ASP A 461 8.52 -13.24 -10.34
CA ASP A 461 8.20 -14.63 -10.00
C ASP A 461 6.89 -14.72 -9.17
N LEU A 462 6.73 -13.84 -8.16
CA LEU A 462 5.54 -13.83 -7.30
C LEU A 462 4.30 -13.33 -8.03
N GLU A 463 4.44 -12.35 -8.94
CA GLU A 463 3.35 -11.93 -9.83
C GLU A 463 2.89 -13.09 -10.72
N SER A 464 3.82 -13.83 -11.32
CA SER A 464 3.50 -14.99 -12.16
C SER A 464 2.84 -16.13 -11.37
N ALA A 465 3.17 -16.25 -10.09
CA ALA A 465 2.57 -17.22 -9.17
C ALA A 465 1.23 -16.74 -8.55
N GLY A 466 0.83 -15.47 -8.76
CA GLY A 466 -0.38 -14.87 -8.18
C GLY A 466 -0.30 -14.60 -6.68
N ASP A 467 0.89 -14.59 -6.11
CA ASP A 467 1.09 -14.24 -4.71
C ASP A 467 1.08 -12.71 -4.50
N ALA A 468 -0.12 -12.13 -4.50
CA ALA A 468 -0.30 -10.68 -4.38
C ALA A 468 0.19 -10.13 -3.02
N LEU A 469 0.14 -10.93 -1.94
CA LEU A 469 0.71 -10.52 -0.64
C LEU A 469 2.23 -10.59 -0.66
N GLY A 470 2.80 -11.62 -1.28
CA GLY A 470 4.25 -11.71 -1.50
C GLY A 470 4.78 -10.54 -2.32
N VAL A 471 4.06 -10.12 -3.37
CA VAL A 471 4.38 -8.91 -4.14
C VAL A 471 4.32 -7.66 -3.25
N ALA A 472 3.30 -7.52 -2.40
CA ALA A 472 3.19 -6.39 -1.47
C ALA A 472 4.38 -6.35 -0.49
N ARG A 473 4.82 -7.50 0.04
CA ARG A 473 6.01 -7.60 0.90
C ARG A 473 7.29 -7.19 0.17
N VAL A 474 7.42 -7.58 -1.10
CA VAL A 474 8.57 -7.15 -1.93
C VAL A 474 8.51 -5.65 -2.21
N ASP A 475 7.34 -5.09 -2.53
CA ASP A 475 7.17 -3.65 -2.75
C ASP A 475 7.49 -2.86 -1.46
N ALA A 476 7.02 -3.31 -0.28
CA ALA A 476 7.38 -2.71 1.01
C ALA A 476 8.89 -2.72 1.27
N ASN A 477 9.53 -3.87 1.04
CA ASN A 477 10.98 -3.99 1.20
C ASN A 477 11.76 -3.11 0.20
N LEU A 478 11.29 -2.96 -1.04
CA LEU A 478 11.83 -2.02 -2.02
C LEU A 478 11.70 -0.58 -1.53
N GLY A 479 10.55 -0.21 -0.99
CA GLY A 479 10.32 1.11 -0.40
C GLY A 479 11.27 1.40 0.76
N MET A 480 11.40 0.46 1.70
CA MET A 480 12.35 0.59 2.80
C MET A 480 13.80 0.66 2.32
N LEU A 481 14.18 -0.14 1.32
CA LEU A 481 15.51 -0.08 0.73
C LEU A 481 15.80 1.27 0.08
N GLU A 482 14.82 1.90 -0.60
CA GLU A 482 14.99 3.24 -1.16
C GLU A 482 15.10 4.31 -0.05
N LEU A 483 14.44 4.14 1.10
CA LEU A 483 14.66 4.98 2.28
C LEU A 483 16.09 4.86 2.81
N TYR A 484 16.61 3.64 2.99
CA TYR A 484 18.00 3.41 3.43
C TYR A 484 19.02 4.00 2.45
N ARG A 485 18.69 4.06 1.16
CA ARG A 485 19.51 4.72 0.12
C ARG A 485 19.34 6.24 0.09
N GLY A 486 18.52 6.82 0.98
CA GLY A 486 18.21 8.24 1.01
C GLY A 486 17.38 8.73 -0.19
N ARG A 487 16.49 7.90 -0.72
CA ARG A 487 15.62 8.20 -1.89
C ARG A 487 14.14 8.16 -1.51
N PRO A 488 13.66 9.01 -0.60
CA PRO A 488 12.28 8.96 -0.10
C PRO A 488 11.24 9.16 -1.21
N ALA A 489 11.53 9.94 -2.24
CA ALA A 489 10.63 10.13 -3.38
C ALA A 489 10.34 8.82 -4.13
N ALA A 490 11.35 7.95 -4.29
CA ALA A 490 11.18 6.64 -4.91
C ALA A 490 10.44 5.67 -3.98
N ALA A 491 10.64 5.79 -2.66
CA ALA A 491 9.99 4.94 -1.66
C ALA A 491 8.47 5.13 -1.60
N LEU A 492 7.97 6.37 -1.77
CA LEU A 492 6.55 6.73 -1.63
C LEU A 492 5.61 5.81 -2.44
N GLY A 493 5.93 5.56 -3.70
CA GLY A 493 5.09 4.75 -4.58
C GLY A 493 5.01 3.28 -4.17
N TYR A 494 6.16 2.72 -3.76
CA TYR A 494 6.24 1.34 -3.28
C TYR A 494 5.48 1.15 -1.96
N LEU A 495 5.75 2.01 -0.95
CA LEU A 495 5.13 1.92 0.36
C LEU A 495 3.61 2.19 0.31
N SER A 496 3.17 3.22 -0.43
CA SER A 496 1.74 3.48 -0.57
C SER A 496 0.99 2.29 -1.22
N GLY A 497 1.56 1.71 -2.29
CA GLY A 497 0.97 0.55 -2.97
C GLY A 497 0.96 -0.71 -2.10
N ALA A 498 2.01 -0.94 -1.30
CA ALA A 498 2.11 -2.04 -0.36
C ALA A 498 1.09 -1.89 0.79
N ALA A 499 0.99 -0.69 1.39
CA ALA A 499 0.03 -0.39 2.46
C ALA A 499 -1.42 -0.67 2.04
N ASP A 500 -1.81 -0.30 0.82
CA ASP A 500 -3.16 -0.53 0.32
C ASP A 500 -3.46 -2.04 0.15
N ARG A 501 -2.48 -2.81 -0.31
CA ARG A 501 -2.59 -4.27 -0.40
C ARG A 501 -2.61 -4.93 0.97
N PHE A 502 -1.72 -4.55 1.89
CA PHE A 502 -1.73 -5.07 3.27
C PHE A 502 -3.05 -4.80 3.97
N GLN A 503 -3.62 -3.62 3.80
CA GLN A 503 -4.94 -3.29 4.32
C GLN A 503 -6.03 -4.18 3.71
N THR A 504 -5.98 -4.41 2.40
CA THR A 504 -6.93 -5.27 1.69
C THR A 504 -6.87 -6.72 2.22
N PHE A 505 -5.66 -7.25 2.43
CA PHE A 505 -5.45 -8.61 2.95
C PHE A 505 -5.58 -8.72 4.48
N GLY A 506 -5.74 -7.61 5.21
CA GLY A 506 -5.79 -7.61 6.67
C GLY A 506 -4.47 -7.96 7.33
N ALA A 507 -3.37 -7.84 6.63
CA ALA A 507 -2.02 -8.06 7.13
C ALA A 507 -1.61 -6.88 8.04
N LEU A 508 -2.18 -6.83 9.24
CA LEU A 508 -2.10 -5.67 10.15
C LEU A 508 -0.67 -5.37 10.58
N HIS A 509 0.11 -6.40 10.87
CA HIS A 509 1.50 -6.24 11.31
C HIS A 509 2.36 -5.59 10.21
N GLU A 510 2.31 -6.13 8.99
CA GLU A 510 3.02 -5.60 7.84
C GLU A 510 2.50 -4.20 7.45
N LEU A 511 1.19 -3.98 7.55
CA LEU A 511 0.59 -2.67 7.28
C LEU A 511 1.15 -1.58 8.18
N LEU A 512 1.28 -1.84 9.48
CA LEU A 512 1.78 -0.84 10.43
C LEU A 512 3.25 -0.52 10.19
N ILE A 513 4.09 -1.54 9.94
CA ILE A 513 5.51 -1.35 9.60
C ILE A 513 5.65 -0.51 8.32
N ASP A 514 4.84 -0.82 7.30
CA ASP A 514 4.88 -0.11 6.02
C ASP A 514 4.39 1.34 6.15
N LEU A 515 3.35 1.59 6.96
CA LEU A 515 2.87 2.95 7.25
C LEU A 515 3.91 3.79 8.00
N THR A 516 4.72 3.21 8.91
CA THR A 516 5.86 3.90 9.53
C THR A 516 6.86 4.37 8.45
N GLY A 517 7.28 3.48 7.54
CA GLY A 517 8.16 3.87 6.44
C GLY A 517 7.55 4.92 5.51
N LEU A 518 6.24 4.85 5.26
CA LEU A 518 5.53 5.84 4.46
C LEU A 518 5.50 7.22 5.14
N ILE A 519 5.31 7.27 6.46
CA ILE A 519 5.38 8.51 7.26
C ILE A 519 6.77 9.12 7.16
N ASP A 520 7.83 8.33 7.31
CA ASP A 520 9.21 8.80 7.21
C ASP A 520 9.51 9.38 5.81
N ALA A 521 9.06 8.69 4.75
CA ALA A 521 9.19 9.18 3.37
C ALA A 521 8.44 10.51 3.18
N GLN A 522 7.21 10.61 3.66
CA GLN A 522 6.37 11.81 3.55
C GLN A 522 6.98 12.99 4.33
N LEU A 523 7.50 12.76 5.54
CA LEU A 523 8.17 13.79 6.32
C LEU A 523 9.46 14.28 5.64
N ALA A 524 10.26 13.37 5.09
CA ALA A 524 11.46 13.71 4.33
C ALA A 524 11.14 14.55 3.08
N MET A 525 9.97 14.32 2.46
CA MET A 525 9.46 15.07 1.31
C MET A 525 8.63 16.31 1.69
N LEU A 526 8.54 16.65 2.98
CA LEU A 526 7.74 17.75 3.54
C LEU A 526 6.23 17.66 3.25
N GLN A 527 5.74 16.46 3.06
CA GLN A 527 4.32 16.14 2.87
C GLN A 527 3.66 15.95 4.25
N ARG A 528 3.58 17.03 5.06
CA ARG A 528 3.16 16.94 6.47
C ARG A 528 1.69 16.60 6.65
N ASP A 529 0.83 17.09 5.76
CA ASP A 529 -0.61 16.82 5.79
C ASP A 529 -0.89 15.36 5.40
N GLU A 530 -0.16 14.85 4.38
CA GLU A 530 -0.21 13.45 3.98
C GLU A 530 0.34 12.54 5.08
N ALA A 531 1.43 12.92 5.75
CA ALA A 531 1.97 12.18 6.89
C ALA A 531 0.96 12.13 8.05
N TRP A 532 0.25 13.24 8.31
CA TRP A 532 -0.81 13.26 9.31
C TRP A 532 -1.97 12.32 8.92
N ALA A 533 -2.41 12.34 7.69
CA ALA A 533 -3.44 11.42 7.19
C ALA A 533 -3.01 9.95 7.31
N THR A 534 -1.72 9.66 7.06
CA THR A 534 -1.15 8.30 7.21
C THR A 534 -1.13 7.88 8.70
N VAL A 535 -0.75 8.78 9.62
CA VAL A 535 -0.83 8.54 11.06
C VAL A 535 -2.27 8.27 11.50
N GLU A 536 -3.25 9.07 11.07
CA GLU A 536 -4.64 8.84 11.43
C GLU A 536 -5.17 7.50 10.86
N ARG A 537 -4.71 7.10 9.67
CA ARG A 537 -4.99 5.76 9.11
C ARG A 537 -4.46 4.65 10.03
N ALA A 538 -3.22 4.77 10.49
CA ALA A 538 -2.62 3.83 11.42
C ALA A 538 -3.30 3.87 12.80
N TRP A 539 -3.60 5.07 13.31
CA TRP A 539 -4.25 5.29 14.59
C TRP A 539 -5.65 4.69 14.70
N ALA A 540 -6.41 4.67 13.61
CA ALA A 540 -7.70 4.01 13.54
C ALA A 540 -7.63 2.50 13.80
N LEU A 541 -6.45 1.89 13.66
CA LEU A 541 -6.21 0.46 13.87
C LEU A 541 -5.67 0.13 15.28
N ARG A 542 -5.37 1.13 16.14
CA ARG A 542 -4.67 0.96 17.43
C ARG A 542 -5.26 -0.08 18.37
N GLU A 543 -6.60 -0.21 18.42
CA GLU A 543 -7.29 -1.17 19.28
C GLU A 543 -7.08 -2.63 18.82
N ARG A 544 -6.66 -2.82 17.58
CA ARG A 544 -6.37 -4.14 16.99
C ARG A 544 -4.90 -4.53 17.17
N VAL A 545 -4.05 -3.59 17.57
CA VAL A 545 -2.61 -3.83 17.77
C VAL A 545 -2.41 -4.55 19.09
N THR A 546 -2.03 -5.81 19.04
CA THR A 546 -1.77 -6.64 20.22
C THR A 546 -0.32 -6.60 20.66
N ASP A 547 0.61 -6.37 19.71
CA ASP A 547 2.04 -6.25 19.96
C ASP A 547 2.36 -4.95 20.70
N PRO A 548 2.98 -5.01 21.90
CA PRO A 548 3.34 -3.82 22.66
C PRO A 548 4.33 -2.90 21.94
N ASP A 549 5.32 -3.47 21.23
CA ASP A 549 6.33 -2.71 20.52
C ASP A 549 5.72 -1.94 19.34
N GLN A 550 4.82 -2.55 18.59
CA GLN A 550 4.07 -1.86 17.53
C GLN A 550 3.17 -0.72 18.06
N ARG A 551 2.61 -0.87 19.26
CA ARG A 551 1.87 0.23 19.91
C ARG A 551 2.77 1.42 20.22
N VAL A 552 3.97 1.13 20.68
CA VAL A 552 4.97 2.18 20.98
C VAL A 552 5.39 2.86 19.67
N ASP A 553 5.69 2.10 18.60
CA ASP A 553 6.03 2.66 17.30
C ASP A 553 4.94 3.61 16.78
N LEU A 554 3.67 3.20 16.86
CA LEU A 554 2.53 4.02 16.43
C LEU A 554 2.43 5.34 17.22
N LEU A 555 2.72 5.34 18.52
CA LEU A 555 2.77 6.55 19.35
C LEU A 555 3.95 7.45 18.95
N LEU A 556 5.10 6.87 18.62
CA LEU A 556 6.29 7.61 18.18
C LEU A 556 6.09 8.21 16.77
N ASP A 557 5.48 7.49 15.83
CA ASP A 557 5.09 8.02 14.53
C ASP A 557 4.18 9.23 14.67
N ARG A 558 3.16 9.11 15.55
CA ARG A 558 2.25 10.20 15.84
C ARG A 558 2.99 11.41 16.43
N ALA A 559 3.90 11.19 17.39
CA ALA A 559 4.70 12.25 18.00
C ALA A 559 5.57 12.97 16.96
N GLN A 560 6.22 12.23 16.08
CA GLN A 560 7.10 12.77 15.03
C GLN A 560 6.34 13.70 14.08
N VAL A 561 5.17 13.29 13.61
CA VAL A 561 4.34 14.12 12.73
C VAL A 561 3.79 15.34 13.48
N LEU A 562 3.34 15.18 14.72
CA LEU A 562 2.86 16.29 15.56
C LEU A 562 3.97 17.35 15.79
N MET A 563 5.23 16.93 15.99
CA MET A 563 6.37 17.85 16.06
C MET A 563 6.55 18.61 14.74
N GLY A 564 6.44 17.93 13.61
CA GLY A 564 6.50 18.53 12.29
C GLY A 564 5.40 19.59 12.05
N LEU A 565 4.22 19.39 12.63
CA LEU A 565 3.09 20.31 12.59
C LEU A 565 3.16 21.44 13.64
N GLY A 566 4.13 21.40 14.56
CA GLY A 566 4.25 22.38 15.66
C GLY A 566 3.25 22.15 16.80
N ARG A 567 2.71 20.93 16.96
CA ARG A 567 1.77 20.54 18.04
C ARG A 567 2.55 19.88 19.18
N TYR A 568 3.40 20.66 19.84
CA TYR A 568 4.42 20.14 20.77
C TYR A 568 3.84 19.52 22.05
N ARG A 569 2.71 20.04 22.58
CA ARG A 569 2.05 19.46 23.77
C ARG A 569 1.48 18.07 23.47
N GLU A 570 0.90 17.90 22.30
CA GLU A 570 0.37 16.61 21.91
C GLU A 570 1.49 15.61 21.59
N ALA A 571 2.57 16.07 20.97
CA ALA A 571 3.76 15.25 20.75
C ALA A 571 4.37 14.77 22.08
N ALA A 572 4.50 15.66 23.08
CA ALA A 572 4.97 15.31 24.42
C ALA A 572 4.08 14.25 25.09
N ALA A 573 2.76 14.38 24.98
CA ALA A 573 1.82 13.40 25.51
C ALA A 573 1.97 12.02 24.83
N ALA A 574 2.16 11.99 23.51
CA ALA A 574 2.38 10.74 22.78
C ALA A 574 3.71 10.06 23.17
N ILE A 575 4.80 10.83 23.31
CA ILE A 575 6.11 10.33 23.79
C ILE A 575 5.99 9.78 25.22
N ALA A 576 5.28 10.48 26.11
CA ALA A 576 5.08 10.03 27.48
C ALA A 576 4.27 8.71 27.53
N GLN A 577 3.24 8.55 26.71
CA GLN A 577 2.48 7.31 26.58
C GLN A 577 3.36 6.17 26.03
N ALA A 578 4.18 6.45 25.02
CA ALA A 578 5.14 5.50 24.47
C ALA A 578 6.12 5.03 25.55
N SER A 579 6.66 5.95 26.35
CA SER A 579 7.57 5.64 27.46
C SER A 579 6.94 4.76 28.54
N ALA A 580 5.66 5.00 28.86
CA ALA A 580 4.93 4.19 29.85
C ALA A 580 4.61 2.77 29.35
N SER A 581 4.56 2.57 28.02
CA SER A 581 4.20 1.31 27.39
C SER A 581 5.41 0.51 26.92
N ALA A 582 6.60 1.13 26.81
CA ALA A 582 7.81 0.50 26.29
C ALA A 582 8.29 -0.64 27.19
N THR A 583 8.59 -1.79 26.56
CA THR A 583 9.26 -2.91 27.24
C THR A 583 10.77 -2.66 27.30
N SER A 584 11.41 -3.03 28.42
CA SER A 584 12.84 -2.76 28.64
C SER A 584 13.81 -3.52 27.71
N GLY A 585 13.30 -4.40 26.84
CA GLY A 585 14.13 -5.30 26.02
C GLY A 585 14.45 -4.77 24.62
N ASN A 586 13.67 -3.82 24.06
CA ASN A 586 13.87 -3.32 22.70
C ASN A 586 14.71 -2.02 22.67
N HIS A 587 16.04 -2.19 22.55
CA HIS A 587 16.98 -1.06 22.60
C HIS A 587 16.81 -0.06 21.44
N VAL A 588 16.41 -0.53 20.25
CA VAL A 588 16.18 0.32 19.07
C VAL A 588 15.00 1.24 19.31
N LEU A 589 13.91 0.68 19.82
CA LEU A 589 12.69 1.43 20.11
C LEU A 589 12.90 2.46 21.24
N LEU A 590 13.65 2.08 22.29
CA LEU A 590 14.05 2.99 23.35
C LEU A 590 14.97 4.12 22.84
N ALA A 591 15.87 3.82 21.91
CA ALA A 591 16.73 4.83 21.29
C ALA A 591 15.90 5.82 20.46
N ARG A 592 14.96 5.31 19.63
CA ARG A 592 14.03 6.14 18.83
C ARG A 592 13.17 7.04 19.72
N GLN A 593 12.58 6.51 20.78
CA GLN A 593 11.76 7.28 21.73
C GLN A 593 12.57 8.42 22.36
N ARG A 594 13.79 8.15 22.86
CA ARG A 594 14.66 9.16 23.46
C ARG A 594 15.14 10.19 22.42
N SER A 595 15.34 9.78 21.18
CA SER A 595 15.72 10.69 20.10
C SER A 595 14.63 11.73 19.84
N LEU A 596 13.37 11.30 19.78
CA LEU A 596 12.24 12.21 19.60
C LEU A 596 12.02 13.13 20.82
N ASP A 597 12.21 12.61 22.05
CA ASP A 597 12.13 13.44 23.25
C ASP A 597 13.26 14.48 23.30
N ALA A 598 14.48 14.11 22.90
CA ALA A 598 15.60 15.04 22.80
C ALA A 598 15.34 16.14 21.74
N GLU A 599 14.82 15.78 20.58
CA GLU A 599 14.46 16.74 19.54
C GLU A 599 13.35 17.69 20.00
N LEU A 600 12.31 17.17 20.66
CA LEU A 600 11.23 17.97 21.20
C LEU A 600 11.76 18.95 22.28
N ALA A 601 12.61 18.48 23.18
CA ALA A 601 13.23 19.32 24.21
C ALA A 601 14.08 20.44 23.56
N TRP A 602 14.85 20.12 22.50
CA TRP A 602 15.62 21.11 21.75
C TRP A 602 14.71 22.14 21.07
N ARG A 603 13.66 21.73 20.43
CA ARG A 603 12.69 22.63 19.78
C ARG A 603 11.97 23.56 20.76
N GLN A 604 11.86 23.17 22.04
CA GLN A 604 11.27 23.95 23.13
C GLN A 604 12.30 24.79 23.91
N GLY A 605 13.55 24.86 23.49
CA GLY A 605 14.60 25.60 24.18
C GLY A 605 15.06 24.98 25.49
N ARG A 606 14.69 23.74 25.82
CA ARG A 606 15.08 23.00 27.03
C ARG A 606 16.43 22.29 26.79
N TRP A 607 17.51 23.13 26.63
CA TRP A 607 18.81 22.69 26.16
C TRP A 607 19.44 21.57 26.99
N ARG A 608 19.38 21.67 28.32
CA ARG A 608 19.96 20.66 29.24
C ARG A 608 19.25 19.33 29.05
N ALA A 609 17.92 19.32 29.08
CA ALA A 609 17.13 18.12 28.84
C ALA A 609 17.44 17.51 27.48
N ALA A 610 17.53 18.32 26.42
CA ALA A 610 17.88 17.86 25.09
C ALA A 610 19.24 17.16 25.02
N ALA A 611 20.28 17.76 25.64
CA ALA A 611 21.63 17.20 25.67
C ALA A 611 21.70 15.87 26.43
N ASP A 612 21.05 15.77 27.59
CA ASP A 612 21.08 14.59 28.45
C ASP A 612 20.26 13.44 27.83
N THR A 613 19.07 13.76 27.29
CA THR A 613 18.21 12.74 26.63
C THR A 613 18.83 12.23 25.35
N ALA A 614 19.46 13.10 24.52
CA ALA A 614 20.20 12.69 23.34
C ALA A 614 21.41 11.80 23.70
N ALA A 615 22.10 12.08 24.81
CA ALA A 615 23.18 11.21 25.31
C ALA A 615 22.65 9.81 25.67
N ALA A 616 21.50 9.75 26.33
CA ALA A 616 20.86 8.49 26.71
C ALA A 616 20.35 7.72 25.45
N ALA A 617 19.89 8.41 24.40
CA ALA A 617 19.54 7.81 23.12
C ALA A 617 20.76 7.16 22.46
N LEU A 618 21.87 7.90 22.35
CA LEU A 618 23.11 7.41 21.75
C LEU A 618 23.72 6.21 22.48
N ALA A 619 23.51 6.11 23.81
CA ALA A 619 23.96 4.97 24.61
C ALA A 619 23.15 3.67 24.34
N GLN A 620 21.90 3.81 23.90
CA GLN A 620 21.04 2.67 23.55
C GLN A 620 21.15 2.28 22.07
N TRP A 621 21.73 3.14 21.24
CA TRP A 621 21.79 2.91 19.79
C TRP A 621 22.68 1.73 19.48
N PRO A 622 22.21 0.70 18.77
CA PRO A 622 23.03 -0.45 18.45
C PRO A 622 24.18 -0.03 17.50
N ALA A 623 25.33 -0.71 17.62
CA ALA A 623 26.51 -0.44 16.78
C ALA A 623 26.26 -0.67 15.28
N SER A 624 25.27 -1.52 14.95
CA SER A 624 24.84 -1.86 13.58
C SER A 624 23.63 -1.05 13.10
N GLY A 625 23.20 -0.01 13.82
CA GLY A 625 22.03 0.80 13.48
C GLY A 625 22.25 1.70 12.26
N ALA A 626 21.15 2.27 11.72
CA ALA A 626 21.18 3.23 10.62
C ALA A 626 22.04 4.47 10.99
N ASP A 627 23.13 4.65 10.28
CA ASP A 627 24.10 5.74 10.56
C ASP A 627 23.43 7.14 10.45
N GLY A 628 22.43 7.30 9.58
CA GLY A 628 21.71 8.58 9.39
C GLY A 628 20.91 9.05 10.61
N ASP A 629 20.16 8.15 11.25
CA ASP A 629 19.35 8.48 12.43
C ASP A 629 20.25 8.82 13.62
N ARG A 630 21.33 8.08 13.79
CA ARG A 630 22.32 8.36 14.79
C ARG A 630 22.98 9.73 14.60
N ALA A 631 23.32 10.11 13.37
CA ALA A 631 23.90 11.41 13.03
C ALA A 631 22.95 12.57 13.36
N ALA A 632 21.64 12.40 13.14
CA ALA A 632 20.63 13.37 13.51
C ALA A 632 20.61 13.61 15.04
N VAL A 633 20.69 12.53 15.86
CA VAL A 633 20.75 12.65 17.34
C VAL A 633 22.04 13.31 17.80
N VAL A 634 23.18 13.02 17.16
CA VAL A 634 24.46 13.70 17.43
C VAL A 634 24.33 15.19 17.18
N LEU A 635 23.71 15.60 16.06
CA LEU A 635 23.48 17.00 15.71
C LEU A 635 22.58 17.71 16.76
N VAL A 636 21.48 17.07 17.19
CA VAL A 636 20.61 17.62 18.26
C VAL A 636 21.38 17.82 19.56
N ARG A 637 22.15 16.80 19.99
CA ARG A 637 22.95 16.87 21.19
C ARG A 637 23.98 17.99 21.14
N GLN A 638 24.69 18.07 20.00
CA GLN A 638 25.70 19.12 19.82
C GLN A 638 25.09 20.52 19.88
N ARG A 639 23.98 20.76 19.15
CA ARG A 639 23.27 22.05 19.20
C ARG A 639 22.88 22.43 20.62
N ALA A 640 22.38 21.47 21.40
CA ALA A 640 22.04 21.68 22.81
C ALA A 640 23.28 22.02 23.67
N LEU A 641 24.41 21.34 23.47
CA LEU A 641 25.68 21.62 24.16
C LEU A 641 26.23 23.01 23.81
N LEU A 642 26.19 23.39 22.53
CA LEU A 642 26.61 24.72 22.07
C LEU A 642 25.72 25.82 22.66
N ALA A 643 24.42 25.64 22.76
CA ALA A 643 23.49 26.56 23.38
C ALA A 643 23.75 26.72 24.92
N LEU A 644 24.30 25.69 25.56
CA LEU A 644 24.70 25.70 26.96
C LEU A 644 26.10 26.27 27.17
N GLY A 645 26.85 26.59 26.10
CA GLY A 645 28.25 27.03 26.18
C GLY A 645 29.27 25.90 26.42
N GLU A 646 28.85 24.63 26.34
CA GLU A 646 29.68 23.43 26.57
C GLU A 646 30.49 23.04 25.33
N THR A 647 31.28 23.97 24.78
CA THR A 647 32.00 23.82 23.52
C THR A 647 32.97 22.64 23.50
N GLN A 648 33.66 22.39 24.63
CA GLN A 648 34.64 21.31 24.75
C GLN A 648 33.95 19.93 24.76
N THR A 649 32.78 19.80 25.38
CA THR A 649 31.98 18.58 25.37
C THR A 649 31.46 18.30 23.96
N ALA A 650 31.05 19.36 23.25
CA ALA A 650 30.63 19.25 21.83
C ALA A 650 31.80 18.80 20.94
N ALA A 651 33.00 19.31 21.08
CA ALA A 651 34.19 18.87 20.36
C ALA A 651 34.48 17.38 20.59
N THR A 652 34.48 16.95 21.87
CA THR A 652 34.72 15.54 22.22
C THR A 652 33.65 14.61 21.62
N LEU A 653 32.40 15.06 21.51
CA LEU A 653 31.33 14.33 20.87
C LEU A 653 31.63 14.12 19.37
N LEU A 654 32.01 15.16 18.65
CA LEU A 654 32.36 15.12 17.24
C LEU A 654 33.55 14.20 16.96
N ASP A 655 34.62 14.30 17.76
CA ASP A 655 35.81 13.45 17.62
C ASP A 655 35.48 11.97 17.77
N ARG A 656 34.58 11.62 18.71
CA ARG A 656 34.13 10.21 18.92
C ARG A 656 33.21 9.67 17.85
N THR A 657 32.46 10.52 17.16
CA THR A 657 31.51 10.11 16.14
C THR A 657 32.13 10.09 14.75
N ARG A 658 33.29 10.73 14.57
CA ARG A 658 34.00 10.75 13.29
C ARG A 658 34.60 9.37 13.01
N LYS A 659 33.97 8.61 12.10
CA LYS A 659 34.60 7.37 11.57
C LYS A 659 35.76 7.77 10.66
N PRO A 660 36.94 7.13 10.77
CA PRO A 660 37.96 7.26 9.73
C PRO A 660 37.36 6.74 8.42
N PRO A 661 37.71 7.35 7.26
CA PRO A 661 37.27 6.84 5.97
C PRO A 661 37.79 5.40 5.83
N ALA A 662 36.93 4.48 5.38
CA ALA A 662 37.35 3.12 5.07
C ALA A 662 38.42 3.16 3.97
N GLU A 663 39.52 2.40 4.14
CA GLU A 663 40.59 2.34 3.14
C GLU A 663 40.00 1.98 1.77
N GLY A 664 40.14 2.87 0.79
CA GLY A 664 39.64 2.69 -0.56
C GLY A 664 38.27 3.28 -0.86
N ALA A 665 37.58 3.92 0.08
CA ALA A 665 36.38 4.70 -0.22
C ALA A 665 36.82 6.04 -0.87
N ALA A 666 36.47 6.24 -2.13
CA ALA A 666 36.48 7.55 -2.73
C ALA A 666 35.75 8.52 -1.78
N GLU A 667 36.40 9.63 -1.40
CA GLU A 667 36.00 10.66 -0.45
C GLU A 667 34.62 10.40 0.18
N ALA A 668 34.62 9.82 1.41
CA ALA A 668 33.38 9.49 2.11
C ALA A 668 32.53 10.76 2.18
N SER A 669 31.47 10.82 1.38
CA SER A 669 30.53 11.93 1.45
C SER A 669 29.94 11.94 2.85
N HIS A 670 30.35 12.92 3.68
CA HIS A 670 29.77 13.12 5.01
C HIS A 670 28.28 13.33 4.84
N GLY A 671 27.48 12.68 5.69
CA GLY A 671 26.04 12.91 5.72
C GLY A 671 25.73 14.39 5.99
N VAL A 672 24.59 14.87 5.54
CA VAL A 672 24.18 16.28 5.75
C VAL A 672 24.23 16.65 7.23
N ALA A 673 23.77 15.76 8.13
CA ALA A 673 23.79 16.01 9.57
C ALA A 673 25.22 16.13 10.14
N ASP A 674 26.16 15.27 9.69
CA ASP A 674 27.55 15.31 10.12
C ASP A 674 28.26 16.60 9.66
N ALA A 675 28.01 16.99 8.39
CA ALA A 675 28.56 18.21 7.83
C ALA A 675 28.01 19.46 8.53
N LEU A 676 26.72 19.50 8.85
CA LEU A 676 26.11 20.58 9.63
C LEU A 676 26.67 20.63 11.05
N ALA A 677 26.85 19.47 11.69
CA ALA A 677 27.41 19.40 13.01
C ALA A 677 28.82 20.03 13.06
N MET A 678 29.65 19.73 12.09
CA MET A 678 30.99 20.30 11.98
C MET A 678 30.96 21.82 11.68
N ALA A 679 30.11 22.23 10.74
CA ALA A 679 29.99 23.65 10.37
C ALA A 679 29.52 24.53 11.54
N GLU A 680 28.46 24.11 12.26
CA GLU A 680 27.92 24.85 13.42
C GLU A 680 28.91 24.92 14.57
N TRP A 681 29.71 23.88 14.83
CA TRP A 681 30.74 23.88 15.85
C TRP A 681 31.90 24.83 15.50
N LEU A 682 32.40 24.78 14.24
CA LEU A 682 33.46 25.70 13.79
C LEU A 682 33.01 27.17 13.83
N GLN A 683 31.77 27.44 13.44
CA GLN A 683 31.18 28.75 13.49
C GLN A 683 31.12 29.25 14.95
N HIS A 684 30.71 28.42 15.91
CA HIS A 684 30.66 28.79 17.32
C HIS A 684 32.03 29.08 17.88
N ARG A 685 33.09 28.44 17.34
CA ARG A 685 34.50 28.76 17.70
C ARG A 685 35.02 30.06 17.06
N GLY A 686 34.34 30.59 16.07
CA GLY A 686 34.80 31.75 15.30
C GLY A 686 35.66 31.40 14.06
N ASP A 687 35.81 30.12 13.71
CA ASP A 687 36.55 29.63 12.54
C ASP A 687 35.66 29.73 11.27
N VAL A 688 35.32 30.98 10.88
CA VAL A 688 34.29 31.28 9.87
C VAL A 688 34.63 30.71 8.50
N ALA A 689 35.91 30.71 8.09
CA ALA A 689 36.32 30.20 6.80
C ALA A 689 36.08 28.69 6.67
N ASP A 690 36.50 27.93 7.67
CA ASP A 690 36.34 26.49 7.71
C ASP A 690 34.86 26.10 7.88
N ALA A 691 34.09 26.82 8.72
CA ALA A 691 32.65 26.67 8.87
C ALA A 691 31.93 26.82 7.52
N THR A 692 32.28 27.85 6.72
CA THR A 692 31.72 28.09 5.40
C THR A 692 32.02 26.94 4.45
N GLY A 693 33.22 26.34 4.51
CA GLY A 693 33.59 25.16 3.74
C GLY A 693 32.65 23.98 4.03
N TRP A 694 32.39 23.69 5.29
CA TRP A 694 31.51 22.61 5.72
C TRP A 694 30.04 22.90 5.41
N PHE A 695 29.53 24.14 5.49
CA PHE A 695 28.19 24.50 5.05
C PHE A 695 28.01 24.26 3.55
N ARG A 696 29.00 24.61 2.72
CA ARG A 696 28.97 24.32 1.26
C ARG A 696 28.96 22.81 0.99
N GLN A 697 29.73 22.04 1.76
CA GLN A 697 29.73 20.59 1.63
C GLN A 697 28.36 20.00 2.04
N ALA A 698 27.76 20.48 3.13
CA ALA A 698 26.39 20.08 3.52
C ALA A 698 25.38 20.40 2.40
N ALA A 699 25.48 21.59 1.79
CA ALA A 699 24.61 22.01 0.71
C ALA A 699 24.79 21.12 -0.54
N ALA A 700 26.03 20.82 -0.94
CA ALA A 700 26.32 19.92 -2.06
C ALA A 700 25.78 18.48 -1.80
N SER A 701 25.92 17.98 -0.56
CA SER A 701 25.36 16.67 -0.19
C SER A 701 23.84 16.65 -0.23
N ALA A 702 23.18 17.72 0.27
CA ALA A 702 21.72 17.86 0.22
C ALA A 702 21.20 17.94 -1.23
N ASP A 703 21.94 18.65 -2.11
CA ASP A 703 21.63 18.75 -3.53
C ASP A 703 21.73 17.41 -4.25
N ALA A 704 22.82 16.70 -4.01
CA ALA A 704 23.04 15.39 -4.62
C ALA A 704 21.95 14.38 -4.23
N ARG A 705 21.43 14.47 -3.02
CA ARG A 705 20.33 13.63 -2.53
C ARG A 705 18.96 14.11 -3.02
N GLY A 706 18.78 15.42 -3.20
CA GLY A 706 17.51 16.02 -3.63
C GLY A 706 16.37 15.86 -2.62
N VAL A 707 16.68 15.64 -1.34
CA VAL A 707 15.70 15.43 -0.27
C VAL A 707 15.31 16.79 0.32
N PRO A 708 14.03 17.20 0.24
CA PRO A 708 13.58 18.51 0.73
C PRO A 708 13.92 18.79 2.20
N ALA A 709 13.77 17.81 3.09
CA ALA A 709 14.13 17.97 4.51
C ALA A 709 15.62 18.28 4.72
N ASP A 710 16.51 17.68 3.94
CA ASP A 710 17.95 17.95 3.98
C ASP A 710 18.25 19.37 3.49
N ILE A 711 17.62 19.78 2.40
CA ILE A 711 17.79 21.13 1.80
C ILE A 711 17.36 22.20 2.80
N ILE A 712 16.22 21.99 3.51
CA ILE A 712 15.78 22.91 4.56
C ILE A 712 16.72 22.90 5.76
N ALA A 713 17.18 21.73 6.20
CA ALA A 713 18.11 21.65 7.34
C ALA A 713 19.37 22.50 7.10
N VAL A 714 19.91 22.41 5.88
CA VAL A 714 21.05 23.24 5.46
C VAL A 714 20.67 24.72 5.41
N ALA A 715 19.55 25.07 4.75
CA ALA A 715 19.13 26.46 4.63
C ALA A 715 18.89 27.11 5.99
N ARG A 716 18.28 26.40 6.94
CA ARG A 716 18.08 26.89 8.31
C ARG A 716 19.37 27.20 9.06
N ALA A 717 20.41 26.40 8.86
CA ALA A 717 21.69 26.59 9.53
C ALA A 717 22.55 27.65 8.83
N TYR A 718 22.59 27.64 7.49
CA TYR A 718 23.53 28.45 6.73
C TYR A 718 22.99 29.84 6.37
N ALA A 719 21.69 30.00 6.05
CA ALA A 719 21.16 31.29 5.62
C ALA A 719 21.31 32.42 6.67
N PRO A 720 21.09 32.19 7.99
CA PRO A 720 21.35 33.20 9.00
C PRO A 720 22.82 33.65 9.06
N VAL A 721 23.76 32.72 8.84
CA VAL A 721 25.19 32.98 8.79
C VAL A 721 25.53 33.91 7.63
N LEU A 722 25.00 33.61 6.43
CA LEU A 722 25.19 34.42 5.23
C LEU A 722 24.60 35.83 5.39
N LEU A 723 23.40 35.92 5.99
CA LEU A 723 22.74 37.19 6.25
C LEU A 723 23.56 38.06 7.27
N ALA A 724 24.09 37.43 8.32
CA ALA A 724 24.93 38.12 9.30
C ALA A 724 26.29 38.56 8.72
N ALA A 725 26.85 37.80 7.80
CA ALA A 725 28.08 38.16 7.09
C ALA A 725 27.86 39.20 5.96
N GLY A 726 26.62 39.55 5.65
CA GLY A 726 26.30 40.49 4.54
C GLY A 726 26.32 39.85 3.16
N GLU A 727 26.46 38.54 3.04
CA GLU A 727 26.50 37.77 1.80
C GLU A 727 25.10 37.59 1.21
N ARG A 728 24.50 38.73 0.78
CA ARG A 728 23.07 38.79 0.41
C ARG A 728 22.71 37.88 -0.76
N GLU A 729 23.57 37.85 -1.82
CA GLU A 729 23.28 37.02 -3.00
C GLU A 729 23.24 35.52 -2.67
N GLN A 730 24.17 35.05 -1.86
CA GLN A 730 24.23 33.66 -1.43
C GLN A 730 23.07 33.33 -0.50
N ALA A 731 22.67 34.25 0.39
CA ALA A 731 21.49 34.08 1.23
C ALA A 731 20.20 33.98 0.42
N ILE A 732 20.03 34.86 -0.59
CA ILE A 732 18.88 34.83 -1.54
C ILE A 732 18.86 33.50 -2.29
N ALA A 733 20.01 33.05 -2.80
CA ALA A 733 20.10 31.78 -3.51
C ALA A 733 19.75 30.59 -2.59
N THR A 734 20.29 30.59 -1.36
CA THR A 734 20.04 29.52 -0.38
C THR A 734 18.55 29.44 0.04
N ILE A 735 17.93 30.59 0.32
CA ILE A 735 16.52 30.66 0.73
C ILE A 735 15.60 30.44 -0.47
N GLY A 736 15.98 30.90 -1.67
CA GLY A 736 15.24 30.66 -2.91
C GLY A 736 15.01 29.19 -3.21
N ARG A 737 15.93 28.33 -2.81
CA ARG A 737 15.81 26.86 -2.99
C ARG A 737 14.70 26.25 -2.16
N VAL A 738 14.37 26.80 -1.00
CA VAL A 738 13.29 26.30 -0.12
C VAL A 738 11.94 26.99 -0.37
N ALA A 739 11.92 28.01 -1.24
CA ALA A 739 10.71 28.75 -1.58
C ALA A 739 9.52 27.87 -2.05
N PRO A 740 9.69 26.80 -2.83
CA PRO A 740 8.58 25.94 -3.25
C PRO A 740 7.81 25.30 -2.10
N TRP A 741 8.42 25.15 -0.93
CA TRP A 741 7.79 24.53 0.24
C TRP A 741 7.26 25.52 1.27
N ALA A 742 7.50 26.83 1.11
CA ALA A 742 7.10 27.85 2.09
C ALA A 742 5.58 27.94 2.33
N ALA A 743 4.77 27.51 1.36
CA ALA A 743 3.31 27.47 1.52
C ALA A 743 2.82 26.41 2.50
N ARG A 744 3.61 25.35 2.77
CA ARG A 744 3.23 24.17 3.56
C ARG A 744 4.21 23.78 4.67
N ASP A 745 5.34 24.47 4.75
CA ASP A 745 6.36 24.23 5.77
C ASP A 745 6.72 25.51 6.51
N PHE A 746 6.66 25.44 7.83
CA PHE A 746 6.92 26.60 8.71
C PHE A 746 8.36 27.11 8.60
N ASP A 747 9.34 26.21 8.59
CA ASP A 747 10.75 26.60 8.57
C ASP A 747 11.09 27.31 7.27
N CYS A 748 10.52 26.86 6.13
CA CYS A 748 10.65 27.55 4.86
C CYS A 748 9.99 28.93 4.85
N ALA A 749 8.77 29.04 5.41
CA ALA A 749 8.09 30.32 5.54
C ALA A 749 8.84 31.29 6.44
N LEU A 750 9.42 30.79 7.54
CA LEU A 750 10.23 31.59 8.46
C LEU A 750 11.51 32.10 7.79
N LEU A 751 12.19 31.29 6.98
CA LEU A 751 13.37 31.70 6.21
C LEU A 751 13.03 32.79 5.20
N GLN A 752 11.90 32.68 4.50
CA GLN A 752 11.43 33.75 3.61
C GLN A 752 11.10 35.02 4.37
N LEU A 753 10.44 34.90 5.50
CA LEU A 753 10.15 36.05 6.39
C LEU A 753 11.43 36.75 6.83
N GLN A 754 12.45 36.01 7.24
CA GLN A 754 13.77 36.55 7.59
C GLN A 754 14.43 37.28 6.41
N LEU A 755 14.40 36.69 5.22
CA LEU A 755 14.98 37.26 4.01
C LEU A 755 14.29 38.59 3.66
N PHE A 756 12.99 38.61 3.54
CA PHE A 756 12.25 39.81 3.14
C PHE A 756 12.32 40.93 4.18
N HIS A 757 12.41 40.54 5.48
CA HIS A 757 12.67 41.48 6.56
C HIS A 757 14.06 42.14 6.40
N GLN A 758 15.12 41.35 6.09
CA GLN A 758 16.47 41.87 5.90
C GLN A 758 16.61 42.72 4.61
N LEU A 759 15.82 42.42 3.58
CA LEU A 759 15.81 43.16 2.32
C LEU A 759 14.89 44.38 2.35
N ASP A 760 14.20 44.67 3.45
CA ASP A 760 13.16 45.71 3.63
C ASP A 760 12.06 45.68 2.56
N GLN A 761 11.66 44.46 2.16
CA GLN A 761 10.59 44.24 1.19
C GLN A 761 9.26 44.07 1.90
N ARG A 762 8.52 45.18 2.16
CA ARG A 762 7.33 45.19 3.03
C ARG A 762 6.22 44.27 2.60
N GLU A 763 5.84 44.24 1.36
CA GLU A 763 4.73 43.43 0.86
C GLU A 763 5.09 41.91 0.89
N PRO A 764 6.24 41.44 0.34
CA PRO A 764 6.68 40.06 0.50
C PRO A 764 6.86 39.64 1.97
N TRP A 765 7.40 40.53 2.84
CA TRP A 765 7.52 40.29 4.26
C TRP A 765 6.16 40.04 4.92
N PHE A 766 5.15 40.89 4.64
CA PHE A 766 3.82 40.73 5.20
C PHE A 766 3.17 39.40 4.79
N ASN A 767 3.27 39.02 3.53
CA ASN A 767 2.76 37.76 3.02
C ASN A 767 3.47 36.55 3.67
N ALA A 768 4.80 36.63 3.81
CA ALA A 768 5.58 35.60 4.48
C ALA A 768 5.25 35.49 5.99
N LEU A 769 4.99 36.63 6.67
CA LEU A 769 4.56 36.67 8.06
C LEU A 769 3.20 35.97 8.26
N GLN A 770 2.21 36.31 7.42
CA GLN A 770 0.91 35.65 7.48
C GLN A 770 1.03 34.13 7.24
N GLN A 771 1.89 33.73 6.31
CA GLN A 771 2.13 32.32 6.03
C GLN A 771 2.80 31.62 7.21
N ALA A 772 3.85 32.21 7.77
CA ALA A 772 4.52 31.67 8.96
C ALA A 772 3.55 31.57 10.15
N GLN A 773 2.72 32.58 10.40
CA GLN A 773 1.70 32.57 11.46
C GLN A 773 0.68 31.42 11.29
N ARG A 774 0.21 31.18 10.06
CA ARG A 774 -0.70 30.05 9.77
C ARG A 774 -0.10 28.69 10.06
N LEU A 775 1.20 28.54 9.79
CA LEU A 775 1.91 27.29 9.94
C LEU A 775 2.56 27.09 11.33
N ALA A 776 2.57 28.13 12.18
CA ALA A 776 3.35 28.14 13.43
C ALA A 776 2.96 27.03 14.40
N GLY A 777 1.66 26.81 14.64
CA GLY A 777 1.24 25.97 15.75
C GLY A 777 1.74 26.57 17.09
N GLU A 778 2.52 25.79 17.84
CA GLU A 778 3.14 26.22 19.10
C GLU A 778 4.59 26.76 18.89
N ARG A 779 5.05 26.93 17.64
CA ARG A 779 6.38 27.46 17.31
C ARG A 779 6.37 28.98 17.37
N GLU A 780 7.41 29.54 17.96
CA GLU A 780 7.54 30.99 18.10
C GLU A 780 8.15 31.63 16.84
N ILE A 781 7.57 32.72 16.39
CA ILE A 781 8.16 33.61 15.40
C ILE A 781 8.99 34.65 16.19
N PRO A 782 10.29 34.82 15.89
CA PRO A 782 11.11 35.81 16.60
C PRO A 782 10.46 37.20 16.60
N ALA A 783 10.39 37.83 17.77
CA ALA A 783 9.72 39.13 17.97
C ALA A 783 10.23 40.22 16.99
N ALA A 784 11.52 40.17 16.64
CA ALA A 784 12.14 41.10 15.68
C ALA A 784 11.56 41.02 14.29
N LEU A 785 10.95 39.89 13.91
CA LEU A 785 10.35 39.65 12.58
C LEU A 785 8.86 40.00 12.52
N LEU A 786 8.23 40.31 13.68
CA LEU A 786 6.80 40.65 13.74
C LEU A 786 6.50 42.08 13.29
N THR A 787 7.51 42.93 13.24
CA THR A 787 7.40 44.32 12.81
C THR A 787 8.33 44.55 11.60
N PRO A 788 7.92 45.41 10.63
CA PRO A 788 8.80 45.77 9.52
C PRO A 788 10.06 46.46 10.04
N ARG A 789 11.16 46.28 9.33
CA ARG A 789 12.45 46.93 9.67
C ARG A 789 12.25 48.44 9.65
N GLN A 790 12.54 49.13 10.75
CA GLN A 790 12.62 50.61 10.78
C GLN A 790 13.92 51.02 10.11
N LEU A 791 13.87 51.69 8.96
CA LEU A 791 15.04 52.35 8.40
C LEU A 791 15.50 53.40 9.41
N ASP A 792 16.74 53.30 9.87
CA ASP A 792 17.34 54.36 10.66
C ASP A 792 17.26 55.65 9.88
N ALA A 793 16.44 56.58 10.35
CA ALA A 793 16.28 57.87 9.67
C ALA A 793 17.64 58.67 9.52
N ARG A 794 18.71 58.23 10.20
CA ARG A 794 20.05 58.74 10.03
C ARG A 794 20.77 58.33 8.78
N ALA A 795 20.43 57.15 8.18
CA ALA A 795 21.07 56.68 6.94
C ALA A 795 20.58 57.46 5.73
N LEU A 796 19.36 57.99 5.76
CA LEU A 796 18.78 58.81 4.66
C LEU A 796 19.31 60.24 4.66
N GLN A 797 19.85 60.73 5.75
CA GLN A 797 20.43 62.07 5.81
C GLN A 797 21.86 62.12 5.26
N LEU A 798 22.58 60.99 5.11
CA LEU A 798 23.92 60.92 4.60
C LEU A 798 24.01 60.64 3.07
N SER A 799 22.91 60.27 2.42
CA SER A 799 22.85 60.05 0.97
C SER A 799 22.21 61.20 0.19
N GLY A 800 21.75 62.26 0.86
CA GLY A 800 21.16 63.44 0.23
C GLY A 800 21.99 64.71 0.21
N GLY A 801 23.31 64.62 0.49
CA GLY A 801 24.26 65.74 0.52
C GLY A 801 25.47 65.46 -0.35
N GLY A 802 25.27 65.45 -1.65
CA GLY A 802 26.39 65.41 -2.62
C GLY A 802 25.92 65.96 -3.95
#